data_66ee22e19039e4073c3308cc66cd2b43
#
_entry.id   66ee22e19039e4073c3308cc66cd2b43
#
_cell.length_a   1.000
_cell.length_b   1.000
_cell.length_c   1.000
_cell.angle_alpha   90.00
_cell.angle_beta   90.00
_cell.angle_gamma   90.00
#
_symmetry.space_group_name_H-M   'P 1'
#
loop_
_entity.id
_entity.type
_entity.pdbx_description
1 polymer ?
#
loop_
_entity_poly.entity_id
_entity_poly.type
_entity_poly.pdbx_seq_one_letter_code
_entity_poly.pdbx_strand_id
1 'polypeptide(L)'
;MICAEVLIFCCCATYVLRRNIRVLKPTATALWIICTFLPSSTKTDSHADKSGLVENKTYFCYYAEIFILRSNQFIFMDENTGNQRKKGGFFKTLFRGINILRLIIINVVFFFFFFTFMGIMGSIPSPQKKAFARVDEDTVLWLDPSGAAVETEDGLLSIPIPGLNENSSYVIISDLTKAIKNAAFDRRITSLYLDFSGLSGLSSGHLTELGNAVTEFKKSGKKIYAYSVSYSVPSFYLASYADRIGIDPLGEVSFTGFQSTPVFYKGMEEKFGIKWNVLQAGEYKGMAETYSRETLSENVRSNLKNMYEDLWDTYVSDIASNLNIQPARIKNFAEQNYAVIKKYSGDNAKAALQEGLVTDVASVDEFAVKIGFADEKTSLITVNTIDYIDYNLNYTEMPSQNSIAVIHLDGSITGSSIKTQSAAVSSELIELFDIAQDDPTVKAIVLRIDSGGGEVFASEEIRRAVERAQNADLPVVVSMGSVAASGAYWISSAADYIFASPYTITGSIGVLGTSPSFQTALKKYAGITGDSVYAGQKEPHSLFEDPAPEELDARKLEIMHIYKTFIEKVSTGRNIPVETVEALAGGKVYSGRQALKLKLVDELGSFNDAAAYAAKLANISQNFSIKTIKKPLTLTQKFIKDILEEANSSAVKRLGFADLYASLEFLKLNSKKGIYVYTPERLIWEN
;
A
#
# COMPACT_ATOMS: atom_id res chain seq x y z
N MET A 1 -1.79 -20.43 27.08
CA MET A 1 -3.24 -20.57 26.76
C MET A 1 -3.47 -21.68 25.75
N ILE A 2 -2.77 -21.70 24.61
CA ILE A 2 -2.88 -22.76 23.56
C ILE A 2 -2.57 -24.16 24.09
N CYS A 3 -1.57 -24.34 24.96
CA CYS A 3 -1.29 -25.64 25.62
C CYS A 3 -2.44 -26.14 26.49
N ALA A 4 -3.22 -25.25 27.11
CA ALA A 4 -4.35 -25.63 27.95
C ALA A 4 -5.56 -26.10 27.09
N GLU A 5 -5.80 -25.48 25.95
CA GLU A 5 -6.87 -25.87 25.02
C GLU A 5 -6.58 -27.20 24.33
N VAL A 6 -5.33 -27.44 23.95
CA VAL A 6 -4.87 -28.74 23.40
C VAL A 6 -4.97 -29.83 24.43
N LEU A 7 -4.63 -29.56 25.70
CA LEU A 7 -4.75 -30.53 26.79
C LEU A 7 -6.22 -30.90 27.06
N ILE A 8 -7.14 -29.95 27.03
CA ILE A 8 -8.58 -30.17 27.21
C ILE A 8 -9.14 -30.99 26.04
N PHE A 9 -8.69 -30.74 24.80
CA PHE A 9 -9.09 -31.52 23.64
C PHE A 9 -8.59 -32.97 23.69
N CYS A 10 -7.35 -33.18 24.14
CA CYS A 10 -6.76 -34.52 24.39
C CYS A 10 -7.49 -35.26 25.49
N CYS A 11 -7.85 -34.59 26.61
CA CYS A 11 -8.61 -35.22 27.70
C CYS A 11 -10.04 -35.61 27.25
N CYS A 12 -10.71 -34.77 26.47
CA CYS A 12 -12.02 -35.11 25.91
C CYS A 12 -11.95 -36.27 24.93
N ALA A 13 -10.93 -36.31 24.06
CA ALA A 13 -10.71 -37.42 23.13
C ALA A 13 -10.44 -38.73 23.86
N THR A 14 -9.68 -38.69 24.96
CA THR A 14 -9.38 -39.88 25.78
C THR A 14 -10.61 -40.38 26.57
N TYR A 15 -11.48 -39.46 27.00
CA TYR A 15 -12.73 -39.80 27.68
C TYR A 15 -13.74 -40.46 26.73
N VAL A 16 -13.87 -39.98 25.49
CA VAL A 16 -14.71 -40.57 24.47
C VAL A 16 -14.21 -41.93 24.02
N LEU A 17 -12.88 -42.15 23.95
CA LEU A 17 -12.26 -43.43 23.68
C LEU A 17 -12.49 -44.44 24.80
N ARG A 18 -12.44 -44.04 26.09
CA ARG A 18 -12.71 -44.96 27.22
C ARG A 18 -14.15 -45.46 27.27
N ARG A 19 -15.09 -44.73 26.79
CA ARG A 19 -16.53 -45.12 26.85
C ARG A 19 -16.97 -46.08 25.72
N ASN A 20 -16.22 -46.11 24.61
CA ASN A 20 -16.58 -46.90 23.44
C ASN A 20 -15.74 -48.16 23.20
N ILE A 21 -14.66 -48.36 23.97
CA ILE A 21 -13.83 -49.55 23.80
C ILE A 21 -13.75 -50.30 25.14
N ARG A 22 -14.59 -51.36 25.25
CA ARG A 22 -14.61 -52.27 26.38
C ARG A 22 -13.49 -53.33 26.32
N VAL A 23 -12.47 -53.17 25.49
CA VAL A 23 -11.35 -54.09 25.34
C VAL A 23 -10.11 -53.28 24.99
N LEU A 24 -9.34 -52.88 26.02
CA LEU A 24 -7.88 -52.78 26.07
C LEU A 24 -7.53 -52.00 27.33
N LYS A 25 -6.85 -52.63 28.27
CA LYS A 25 -6.30 -51.99 29.48
C LYS A 25 -5.20 -51.04 29.06
N PRO A 26 -5.25 -49.73 29.43
CA PRO A 26 -4.15 -48.82 29.15
C PRO A 26 -3.00 -49.17 30.09
N THR A 27 -1.84 -49.45 29.56
CA THR A 27 -0.62 -49.58 30.30
C THR A 27 -0.21 -48.23 30.88
N ALA A 28 0.22 -48.21 32.15
CA ALA A 28 0.62 -47.01 32.88
C ALA A 28 1.72 -46.16 32.20
N THR A 29 2.37 -46.71 31.19
CA THR A 29 3.47 -46.10 30.43
C THR A 29 3.03 -44.92 29.55
N ALA A 30 1.79 -44.88 29.03
CA ALA A 30 1.32 -43.78 28.19
C ALA A 30 1.02 -42.50 29.00
N LEU A 31 0.65 -42.64 30.28
CA LEU A 31 0.40 -41.50 31.16
C LEU A 31 1.71 -40.86 31.68
N TRP A 32 2.77 -41.63 31.78
CA TRP A 32 4.07 -41.18 32.31
C TRP A 32 4.82 -40.32 31.29
N ILE A 33 4.66 -40.56 29.99
CA ILE A 33 5.30 -39.79 28.93
C ILE A 33 4.74 -38.38 28.86
N ILE A 34 3.46 -38.15 29.18
CA ILE A 34 2.82 -36.83 29.13
C ILE A 34 3.25 -35.97 30.33
N CYS A 35 3.58 -36.54 31.45
CA CYS A 35 3.99 -35.78 32.65
C CYS A 35 5.49 -35.43 32.70
N THR A 36 6.35 -36.07 31.89
CA THR A 36 7.80 -35.87 31.93
C THR A 36 8.33 -34.75 31.01
N PHE A 37 7.49 -34.17 30.16
CA PHE A 37 7.89 -33.11 29.20
C PHE A 37 7.44 -31.69 29.58
N LEU A 38 7.07 -31.45 30.85
CA LEU A 38 6.79 -30.07 31.31
C LEU A 38 8.00 -29.53 32.07
N PRO A 39 8.65 -28.46 31.61
CA PRO A 39 9.72 -27.82 32.36
C PRO A 39 9.15 -27.15 33.61
N SER A 40 9.73 -27.56 34.77
CA SER A 40 9.49 -26.93 36.07
C SER A 40 10.21 -25.59 36.14
N SER A 41 9.50 -24.48 35.94
CA SER A 41 9.97 -23.18 36.41
C SER A 41 8.82 -22.43 37.06
N THR A 42 8.66 -22.64 38.33
CA THR A 42 7.92 -21.75 39.24
C THR A 42 8.92 -20.83 39.92
N LYS A 43 8.87 -19.55 39.62
CA LYS A 43 9.13 -18.47 40.58
C LYS A 43 7.99 -17.51 40.53
N THR A 44 7.34 -17.40 41.65
CA THR A 44 6.22 -16.55 41.97
C THR A 44 6.66 -15.11 42.06
N ASP A 45 5.91 -14.20 41.44
CA ASP A 45 5.71 -12.86 41.97
C ASP A 45 4.25 -12.45 41.82
N SER A 46 3.79 -11.83 42.88
CA SER A 46 2.42 -11.60 43.30
C SER A 46 1.81 -10.35 42.67
N HIS A 47 0.50 -10.39 42.56
CA HIS A 47 -0.49 -9.34 42.24
C HIS A 47 -0.93 -9.24 40.77
N ALA A 48 -1.97 -9.98 40.45
CA ALA A 48 -2.94 -9.61 39.42
C ALA A 48 -4.29 -10.30 39.72
N ASP A 49 -5.30 -9.52 39.55
CA ASP A 49 -6.71 -9.71 39.82
C ASP A 49 -7.27 -11.05 39.30
N LYS A 50 -7.97 -11.79 40.19
CA LYS A 50 -8.49 -13.15 39.96
C LYS A 50 -9.92 -13.22 39.41
N SER A 51 -10.58 -12.09 39.10
CA SER A 51 -12.01 -12.09 38.78
C SER A 51 -12.35 -12.47 37.31
N GLY A 52 -11.49 -12.17 36.33
CA GLY A 52 -11.80 -12.43 34.92
C GLY A 52 -11.57 -13.87 34.43
N LEU A 53 -10.85 -14.69 35.18
CA LEU A 53 -10.50 -16.06 34.76
C LEU A 53 -11.53 -17.13 35.18
N VAL A 54 -12.38 -16.83 36.13
CA VAL A 54 -13.37 -17.80 36.67
C VAL A 54 -14.63 -17.82 35.81
N GLU A 55 -15.08 -16.68 35.28
CA GLU A 55 -16.28 -16.62 34.42
C GLU A 55 -16.10 -17.36 33.10
N ASN A 56 -14.93 -17.26 32.47
CA ASN A 56 -14.68 -17.96 31.19
C ASN A 56 -14.59 -19.50 31.34
N LYS A 57 -14.21 -20.01 32.51
CA LYS A 57 -14.20 -21.47 32.75
C LYS A 57 -15.61 -22.04 32.85
N THR A 58 -16.54 -21.30 33.44
CA THR A 58 -17.92 -21.74 33.65
C THR A 58 -18.70 -21.81 32.33
N TYR A 59 -18.51 -20.86 31.43
CA TYR A 59 -19.13 -20.89 30.11
C TYR A 59 -18.64 -22.03 29.22
N PHE A 60 -17.34 -22.34 29.27
CA PHE A 60 -16.77 -23.40 28.44
C PHE A 60 -17.22 -24.80 28.90
N CYS A 61 -17.37 -25.05 30.20
CA CYS A 61 -17.94 -26.28 30.71
C CYS A 61 -19.42 -26.44 30.34
N TYR A 62 -20.19 -25.33 30.33
CA TYR A 62 -21.60 -25.34 29.98
C TYR A 62 -21.85 -25.70 28.52
N TYR A 63 -21.03 -25.20 27.58
CA TYR A 63 -21.13 -25.54 26.16
C TYR A 63 -20.65 -26.98 25.87
N ALA A 64 -19.66 -27.47 26.59
CA ALA A 64 -19.21 -28.85 26.47
C ALA A 64 -20.27 -29.84 26.96
N GLU A 65 -20.99 -29.55 28.03
CA GLU A 65 -22.14 -30.38 28.51
C GLU A 65 -23.30 -30.37 27.52
N ILE A 66 -23.64 -29.22 26.93
CA ILE A 66 -24.71 -29.13 25.92
C ILE A 66 -24.36 -29.94 24.66
N PHE A 67 -23.10 -29.94 24.24
CA PHE A 67 -22.65 -30.72 23.07
C PHE A 67 -22.67 -32.24 23.36
N ILE A 68 -22.30 -32.65 24.56
CA ILE A 68 -22.36 -34.05 25.00
C ILE A 68 -23.80 -34.52 25.17
N LEU A 69 -24.69 -33.67 25.70
CA LEU A 69 -26.11 -33.99 25.85
C LEU A 69 -26.85 -34.10 24.50
N ARG A 70 -26.52 -33.26 23.51
CA ARG A 70 -27.10 -33.37 22.15
C ARG A 70 -26.60 -34.59 21.40
N SER A 71 -25.35 -34.99 21.55
CA SER A 71 -24.83 -36.20 20.92
C SER A 71 -25.43 -37.50 21.54
N ASN A 72 -25.81 -37.46 22.82
CA ASN A 72 -26.48 -38.59 23.46
C ASN A 72 -27.97 -38.70 23.10
N GLN A 73 -28.67 -37.63 22.72
CA GLN A 73 -30.07 -37.74 22.24
C GLN A 73 -30.21 -38.46 20.88
N PHE A 74 -29.17 -38.44 20.06
CA PHE A 74 -29.18 -39.18 18.77
C PHE A 74 -28.91 -40.70 18.91
N ILE A 75 -28.45 -41.14 20.10
CA ILE A 75 -28.11 -42.55 20.36
C ILE A 75 -29.27 -43.29 21.06
N PHE A 76 -30.23 -42.56 21.66
CA PHE A 76 -31.30 -43.17 22.49
C PHE A 76 -32.63 -43.39 21.80
N MET A 77 -32.76 -43.15 20.49
CA MET A 77 -34.03 -43.37 19.76
C MET A 77 -34.16 -44.73 19.09
N ASP A 78 -33.35 -45.75 19.45
CA ASP A 78 -33.44 -47.07 18.82
C ASP A 78 -33.44 -48.25 19.82
N GLU A 79 -34.04 -48.08 21.00
CA GLU A 79 -34.27 -49.18 21.94
C GLU A 79 -35.71 -49.24 22.43
N ASN A 80 -36.65 -49.50 21.51
CA ASN A 80 -37.91 -50.14 21.90
C ASN A 80 -38.70 -50.60 20.67
N THR A 81 -38.36 -51.75 20.11
CA THR A 81 -39.34 -52.63 19.48
C THR A 81 -38.77 -54.06 19.46
N GLY A 82 -39.57 -54.94 20.05
CA GLY A 82 -39.22 -56.31 20.29
C GLY A 82 -39.09 -57.18 19.05
N ASN A 83 -38.21 -58.12 19.20
CA ASN A 83 -38.23 -59.47 18.70
C ASN A 83 -38.71 -59.74 17.26
N GLN A 84 -37.81 -59.68 16.29
CA GLN A 84 -37.80 -60.62 15.16
C GLN A 84 -36.37 -60.82 14.62
N ARG A 85 -35.86 -62.07 14.76
CA ARG A 85 -34.64 -62.50 14.07
C ARG A 85 -34.86 -62.44 12.57
N LYS A 86 -34.18 -61.54 11.86
CA LYS A 86 -33.94 -61.60 10.42
C LYS A 86 -32.51 -61.22 10.07
N LYS A 87 -31.94 -62.04 9.19
CA LYS A 87 -30.59 -61.99 8.60
C LYS A 87 -30.27 -60.58 8.03
N GLY A 88 -29.53 -59.79 8.76
CA GLY A 88 -29.01 -58.48 8.35
C GLY A 88 -27.61 -58.20 8.90
N GLY A 89 -26.90 -59.21 9.38
CA GLY A 89 -25.61 -59.04 10.09
C GLY A 89 -24.46 -58.49 9.25
N PHE A 90 -24.40 -58.86 7.98
CA PHE A 90 -23.26 -58.51 7.12
C PHE A 90 -23.14 -57.02 6.84
N PHE A 91 -24.19 -56.36 6.42
CA PHE A 91 -24.15 -54.92 6.15
C PHE A 91 -23.90 -54.05 7.39
N LYS A 92 -24.47 -54.43 8.54
CA LYS A 92 -24.26 -53.72 9.81
C LYS A 92 -22.82 -53.87 10.28
N THR A 93 -22.18 -55.02 10.08
CA THR A 93 -20.77 -55.28 10.39
C THR A 93 -19.87 -54.54 9.39
N LEU A 94 -20.20 -54.52 8.10
CA LEU A 94 -19.49 -53.80 7.05
C LEU A 94 -19.53 -52.30 7.31
N PHE A 95 -20.70 -51.71 7.62
CA PHE A 95 -20.83 -50.29 7.97
C PHE A 95 -20.04 -49.91 9.25
N ARG A 96 -20.03 -50.80 10.25
CA ARG A 96 -19.18 -50.59 11.44
C ARG A 96 -17.69 -50.62 11.08
N GLY A 97 -17.29 -51.56 10.23
CA GLY A 97 -15.89 -51.63 9.73
C GLY A 97 -15.49 -50.39 8.93
N ILE A 98 -16.35 -49.90 8.05
CA ILE A 98 -16.11 -48.67 7.28
C ILE A 98 -16.01 -47.44 8.19
N ASN A 99 -16.85 -47.31 9.23
CA ASN A 99 -16.79 -46.22 10.17
C ASN A 99 -15.53 -46.27 11.04
N ILE A 100 -15.10 -47.44 11.45
CA ILE A 100 -13.83 -47.61 12.20
C ILE A 100 -12.64 -47.23 11.30
N LEU A 101 -12.63 -47.70 10.06
CA LEU A 101 -11.58 -47.35 9.08
C LEU A 101 -11.54 -45.85 8.81
N ARG A 102 -12.71 -45.20 8.63
CA ARG A 102 -12.80 -43.75 8.49
C ARG A 102 -12.24 -42.98 9.69
N LEU A 103 -12.57 -43.42 10.92
CA LEU A 103 -12.02 -42.82 12.15
C LEU A 103 -10.51 -43.02 12.24
N ILE A 104 -9.99 -44.17 11.86
CA ILE A 104 -8.55 -44.43 11.83
C ILE A 104 -7.86 -43.49 10.82
N ILE A 105 -8.43 -43.38 9.60
CA ILE A 105 -7.87 -42.49 8.58
C ILE A 105 -7.87 -41.03 9.06
N ILE A 106 -8.98 -40.55 9.62
CA ILE A 106 -9.08 -39.17 10.15
C ILE A 106 -8.05 -38.94 11.24
N ASN A 107 -7.88 -39.88 12.18
CA ASN A 107 -6.90 -39.75 13.23
C ASN A 107 -5.45 -39.81 12.71
N VAL A 108 -5.14 -40.70 11.77
CA VAL A 108 -3.82 -40.77 11.13
C VAL A 108 -3.49 -39.46 10.41
N VAL A 109 -4.45 -38.92 9.65
CA VAL A 109 -4.30 -37.64 8.95
C VAL A 109 -4.13 -36.50 9.97
N PHE A 110 -4.95 -36.50 11.03
CA PHE A 110 -4.82 -35.50 12.11
C PHE A 110 -3.44 -35.55 12.79
N PHE A 111 -2.98 -36.75 13.19
CA PHE A 111 -1.66 -36.89 13.82
C PHE A 111 -0.52 -36.61 12.87
N PHE A 112 -0.65 -36.92 11.59
CA PHE A 112 0.33 -36.54 10.59
C PHE A 112 0.45 -35.01 10.49
N PHE A 113 -0.66 -34.29 10.36
CA PHE A 113 -0.65 -32.83 10.36
C PHE A 113 -0.20 -32.25 11.69
N PHE A 114 -0.60 -32.85 12.82
CA PHE A 114 -0.19 -32.40 14.16
C PHE A 114 1.32 -32.55 14.36
N PHE A 115 1.90 -33.70 14.02
CA PHE A 115 3.35 -33.89 14.17
C PHE A 115 4.15 -33.10 13.14
N THR A 116 3.63 -32.90 11.95
CA THR A 116 4.24 -32.01 10.95
C THR A 116 4.22 -30.56 11.46
N PHE A 117 3.10 -30.11 12.00
CA PHE A 117 2.96 -28.79 12.62
C PHE A 117 3.89 -28.62 13.84
N MET A 118 3.94 -29.60 14.73
CA MET A 118 4.86 -29.60 15.88
C MET A 118 6.34 -29.64 15.45
N GLY A 119 6.65 -30.36 14.39
CA GLY A 119 8.00 -30.38 13.79
C GLY A 119 8.39 -29.02 13.21
N ILE A 120 7.47 -28.37 12.55
CA ILE A 120 7.65 -27.00 12.04
C ILE A 120 7.83 -26.02 13.20
N MET A 121 6.93 -26.06 14.20
CA MET A 121 7.01 -25.20 15.39
C MET A 121 8.30 -25.41 16.19
N GLY A 122 8.80 -26.65 16.28
CA GLY A 122 10.06 -26.97 16.96
C GLY A 122 11.30 -26.59 16.14
N SER A 123 11.14 -26.36 14.84
CA SER A 123 12.22 -25.95 13.93
C SER A 123 12.33 -24.44 13.78
N ILE A 124 11.37 -23.68 14.33
CA ILE A 124 11.40 -22.22 14.32
C ILE A 124 12.48 -21.76 15.31
N PRO A 125 13.57 -21.13 14.86
CA PRO A 125 14.53 -20.53 15.77
C PRO A 125 13.80 -19.50 16.64
N SER A 126 14.08 -19.46 17.93
CA SER A 126 13.58 -18.38 18.78
C SER A 126 13.94 -17.04 18.15
N PRO A 127 13.02 -16.04 18.13
CA PRO A 127 13.31 -14.75 17.55
C PRO A 127 14.54 -14.19 18.25
N GLN A 128 15.67 -14.22 17.58
CA GLN A 128 16.80 -13.41 17.98
C GLN A 128 16.30 -11.97 17.82
N LYS A 129 16.13 -11.26 18.95
CA LYS A 129 16.00 -9.79 18.90
C LYS A 129 17.14 -9.33 18.01
N LYS A 130 16.83 -8.74 16.86
CA LYS A 130 17.84 -8.10 16.01
C LYS A 130 18.66 -7.22 16.96
N ALA A 131 19.90 -7.60 17.21
CA ALA A 131 20.80 -6.76 17.98
C ALA A 131 20.92 -5.44 17.25
N PHE A 132 20.89 -4.35 17.97
CA PHE A 132 21.18 -3.02 17.40
C PHE A 132 22.48 -3.16 16.59
N ALA A 133 22.44 -2.76 15.33
CA ALA A 133 23.66 -2.75 14.54
C ALA A 133 24.60 -1.72 15.13
N ARG A 134 25.84 -2.10 15.36
CA ARG A 134 26.83 -1.18 15.89
C ARG A 134 27.19 -0.15 14.84
N VAL A 135 27.01 1.11 15.17
CA VAL A 135 27.51 2.23 14.35
C VAL A 135 28.87 2.61 14.89
N ASP A 136 29.91 2.31 14.17
CA ASP A 136 31.29 2.68 14.53
C ASP A 136 31.55 4.17 14.19
N GLU A 137 32.65 4.73 14.70
CA GLU A 137 33.09 6.06 14.28
C GLU A 137 33.50 6.03 12.79
N ASP A 138 33.44 7.16 12.15
CA ASP A 138 33.80 7.35 10.74
C ASP A 138 33.02 6.41 9.77
N THR A 139 31.75 6.18 10.06
CA THR A 139 30.87 5.33 9.24
C THR A 139 30.22 6.13 8.09
N VAL A 140 30.12 5.50 6.93
CA VAL A 140 29.35 5.97 5.77
C VAL A 140 27.94 5.37 5.82
N LEU A 141 26.90 6.22 5.75
CA LEU A 141 25.55 5.72 5.52
C LEU A 141 25.39 5.38 4.05
N TRP A 142 25.24 4.08 3.78
CA TRP A 142 25.14 3.52 2.43
C TRP A 142 23.69 3.31 2.06
N LEU A 143 23.20 4.03 1.06
CA LEU A 143 21.83 3.93 0.56
C LEU A 143 21.85 3.31 -0.83
N ASP A 144 21.61 2.02 -0.89
CA ASP A 144 21.37 1.27 -2.11
C ASP A 144 20.06 0.46 -2.02
N PRO A 145 18.92 1.13 -1.83
CA PRO A 145 17.64 0.46 -1.70
C PRO A 145 17.25 -0.22 -3.00
N SER A 146 16.71 -1.46 -2.89
CA SER A 146 16.25 -2.24 -4.03
C SER A 146 14.79 -2.67 -3.85
N GLY A 147 13.97 -2.44 -4.85
CA GLY A 147 12.55 -2.78 -4.84
C GLY A 147 11.64 -1.62 -5.25
N ALA A 148 10.34 -1.77 -5.00
CA ALA A 148 9.36 -0.74 -5.30
C ALA A 148 9.26 0.29 -4.18
N ALA A 149 9.34 1.58 -4.50
CA ALA A 149 9.10 2.68 -3.57
C ALA A 149 7.62 2.74 -3.18
N VAL A 150 7.34 2.75 -1.87
CA VAL A 150 5.97 2.81 -1.33
C VAL A 150 5.87 3.80 -0.18
N GLU A 151 4.66 4.35 0.04
CA GLU A 151 4.39 5.23 1.20
C GLU A 151 4.23 4.42 2.50
N THR A 152 3.59 3.24 2.43
CA THR A 152 3.30 2.40 3.60
C THR A 152 3.38 0.91 3.28
N GLU A 153 3.53 0.08 4.32
CA GLU A 153 3.38 -1.38 4.23
C GLU A 153 1.90 -1.82 4.02
N ASP A 154 0.96 -0.90 3.95
CA ASP A 154 -0.46 -1.21 4.03
C ASP A 154 -1.00 -1.80 2.72
N GLY A 155 -1.16 -3.09 2.75
CA GLY A 155 -1.93 -3.93 1.86
C GLY A 155 -1.81 -5.38 2.33
N LEU A 156 -2.91 -6.09 2.43
CA LEU A 156 -2.94 -7.52 2.79
C LEU A 156 -2.06 -8.40 1.87
N LEU A 157 -1.58 -7.82 0.76
CA LEU A 157 -0.63 -8.41 -0.19
C LEU A 157 0.82 -7.98 0.07
N SER A 158 1.08 -7.12 1.05
CA SER A 158 2.43 -6.86 1.58
C SER A 158 2.92 -8.00 2.48
N ILE A 159 2.06 -8.96 2.81
CA ILE A 159 2.52 -10.22 3.39
C ILE A 159 3.25 -10.95 2.27
N PRO A 160 4.58 -11.15 2.35
CA PRO A 160 5.28 -11.95 1.37
C PRO A 160 4.71 -13.36 1.40
N ILE A 161 3.83 -13.67 0.45
CA ILE A 161 3.32 -15.03 0.29
C ILE A 161 4.40 -15.80 -0.46
N PRO A 162 5.07 -16.75 0.18
CA PRO A 162 6.12 -17.53 -0.48
C PRO A 162 5.56 -18.18 -1.74
N GLY A 163 6.17 -17.89 -2.89
CA GLY A 163 5.78 -18.45 -4.19
C GLY A 163 4.93 -17.54 -5.10
N LEU A 164 4.31 -16.45 -4.58
CA LEU A 164 3.57 -15.50 -5.41
C LEU A 164 4.30 -14.16 -5.62
N ASN A 165 5.18 -13.77 -4.69
CA ASN A 165 5.91 -12.51 -4.72
C ASN A 165 7.38 -12.68 -4.34
N GLU A 166 8.04 -13.71 -4.85
CA GLU A 166 9.45 -13.99 -4.48
C GLU A 166 10.45 -12.89 -4.86
N ASN A 167 10.04 -11.90 -5.67
CA ASN A 167 10.89 -10.82 -6.15
C ASN A 167 10.38 -9.40 -5.87
N SER A 168 9.28 -9.19 -5.16
CA SER A 168 8.83 -7.84 -4.83
C SER A 168 9.34 -7.40 -3.47
N SER A 169 10.61 -7.00 -3.40
CA SER A 169 11.09 -6.15 -2.33
C SER A 169 10.42 -4.77 -2.47
N TYR A 170 10.01 -4.18 -1.35
CA TYR A 170 9.52 -2.80 -1.32
C TYR A 170 10.38 -1.98 -0.36
N VAL A 171 10.39 -0.69 -0.60
CA VAL A 171 11.17 0.27 0.18
C VAL A 171 10.22 1.38 0.65
N ILE A 172 10.08 1.52 1.95
CA ILE A 172 9.26 2.57 2.55
C ILE A 172 10.05 3.88 2.53
N ILE A 173 9.55 4.87 1.84
CA ILE A 173 10.25 6.16 1.65
C ILE A 173 10.48 6.90 2.97
N SER A 174 9.54 6.80 3.92
CA SER A 174 9.73 7.40 5.25
C SER A 174 10.92 6.81 6.01
N ASP A 175 11.28 5.54 5.79
CA ASP A 175 12.44 4.93 6.44
C ASP A 175 13.77 5.46 5.87
N LEU A 176 13.82 5.67 4.55
CA LEU A 176 14.97 6.34 3.92
C LEU A 176 15.12 7.77 4.40
N THR A 177 14.04 8.55 4.40
CA THR A 177 14.07 9.96 4.85
C THR A 177 14.45 10.08 6.32
N LYS A 178 13.99 9.15 7.17
CA LYS A 178 14.34 9.06 8.59
C LYS A 178 15.84 8.78 8.78
N ALA A 179 16.37 7.78 8.04
CA ALA A 179 17.79 7.46 8.11
C ALA A 179 18.68 8.65 7.71
N ILE A 180 18.37 9.30 6.58
CA ILE A 180 19.13 10.47 6.09
C ILE A 180 19.09 11.62 7.12
N LYS A 181 17.92 11.92 7.68
CA LYS A 181 17.78 13.00 8.68
C LYS A 181 18.53 12.72 9.96
N ASN A 182 18.40 11.50 10.51
CA ASN A 182 19.13 11.11 11.71
C ASN A 182 20.64 11.17 11.48
N ALA A 183 21.12 10.73 10.32
CA ALA A 183 22.51 10.76 9.94
C ALA A 183 23.10 12.19 9.86
N ALA A 184 22.28 13.20 9.55
CA ALA A 184 22.71 14.59 9.54
C ALA A 184 23.24 15.03 10.93
N PHE A 185 22.63 14.55 12.02
CA PHE A 185 22.98 14.91 13.39
C PHE A 185 23.88 13.89 14.09
N ASP A 186 24.03 12.68 13.57
CA ASP A 186 24.88 11.63 14.16
C ASP A 186 26.35 11.88 13.83
N ARG A 187 27.17 12.14 14.86
CA ARG A 187 28.59 12.43 14.69
C ARG A 187 29.40 11.25 14.15
N ARG A 188 28.92 10.04 14.32
CA ARG A 188 29.56 8.81 13.83
C ARG A 188 29.46 8.67 12.32
N ILE A 189 28.43 9.28 11.72
CA ILE A 189 28.24 9.28 10.27
C ILE A 189 29.02 10.46 9.66
N THR A 190 29.93 10.15 8.75
CA THR A 190 30.80 11.13 8.09
C THR A 190 30.32 11.54 6.72
N SER A 191 29.62 10.64 6.03
CA SER A 191 29.15 10.87 4.66
C SER A 191 27.96 10.01 4.31
N LEU A 192 27.33 10.37 3.20
CA LEU A 192 26.22 9.67 2.58
C LEU A 192 26.64 9.16 1.20
N TYR A 193 26.38 7.89 0.91
CA TYR A 193 26.56 7.29 -0.41
C TYR A 193 25.21 6.88 -0.99
N LEU A 194 24.90 7.39 -2.18
CA LEU A 194 23.60 7.23 -2.85
C LEU A 194 23.75 6.35 -4.09
N ASP A 195 23.10 5.19 -4.10
CA ASP A 195 22.84 4.41 -5.29
C ASP A 195 21.34 4.02 -5.31
N PHE A 196 20.57 4.71 -6.13
CA PHE A 196 19.14 4.46 -6.27
C PHE A 196 18.80 3.67 -7.55
N SER A 197 19.80 3.02 -8.18
CA SER A 197 19.62 2.23 -9.41
C SER A 197 18.69 1.02 -9.21
N GLY A 198 18.66 0.45 -8.00
CA GLY A 198 17.80 -0.68 -7.64
C GLY A 198 16.37 -0.28 -7.25
N LEU A 199 16.07 1.02 -7.13
CA LEU A 199 14.79 1.50 -6.64
C LEU A 199 13.86 1.85 -7.81
N SER A 200 12.73 1.14 -7.91
CA SER A 200 11.69 1.38 -8.90
C SER A 200 10.48 2.10 -8.29
N GLY A 201 9.60 2.66 -9.13
CA GLY A 201 8.36 3.25 -8.66
C GLY A 201 8.54 4.55 -7.86
N LEU A 202 9.70 5.22 -7.95
CA LEU A 202 9.87 6.55 -7.39
C LEU A 202 8.91 7.52 -8.05
N SER A 203 7.96 7.99 -7.28
CA SER A 203 6.99 8.97 -7.72
C SER A 203 7.49 10.40 -7.49
N SER A 204 6.86 11.37 -8.12
CA SER A 204 7.27 12.78 -8.00
C SER A 204 7.16 13.33 -6.57
N GLY A 205 6.21 12.84 -5.77
CA GLY A 205 6.13 13.17 -4.33
C GLY A 205 7.31 12.65 -3.54
N HIS A 206 7.77 11.42 -3.83
CA HIS A 206 8.94 10.83 -3.18
C HIS A 206 10.21 11.64 -3.43
N LEU A 207 10.37 12.25 -4.62
CA LEU A 207 11.53 13.10 -4.92
C LEU A 207 11.59 14.31 -3.98
N THR A 208 10.45 14.92 -3.67
CA THR A 208 10.41 16.05 -2.72
C THR A 208 10.80 15.61 -1.32
N GLU A 209 10.28 14.48 -0.85
CA GLU A 209 10.58 13.97 0.50
C GLU A 209 12.06 13.62 0.65
N LEU A 210 12.61 12.85 -0.29
CA LEU A 210 14.02 12.48 -0.29
C LEU A 210 14.93 13.67 -0.54
N GLY A 211 14.60 14.55 -1.49
CA GLY A 211 15.38 15.76 -1.79
C GLY A 211 15.49 16.70 -0.60
N ASN A 212 14.39 16.88 0.16
CA ASN A 212 14.40 17.67 1.39
C ASN A 212 15.27 17.01 2.47
N ALA A 213 15.21 15.69 2.64
CA ALA A 213 16.05 14.99 3.60
C ALA A 213 17.54 15.11 3.26
N VAL A 214 17.89 14.94 1.98
CA VAL A 214 19.28 15.11 1.50
C VAL A 214 19.74 16.57 1.63
N THR A 215 18.85 17.53 1.40
CA THR A 215 19.15 18.96 1.62
C THR A 215 19.46 19.26 3.09
N GLU A 216 18.70 18.67 4.02
CA GLU A 216 19.00 18.78 5.46
C GLU A 216 20.34 18.13 5.81
N PHE A 217 20.63 16.95 5.27
CA PHE A 217 21.92 16.31 5.46
C PHE A 217 23.07 17.21 4.95
N LYS A 218 22.93 17.81 3.78
CA LYS A 218 23.92 18.72 3.19
C LYS A 218 24.22 19.92 4.08
N LYS A 219 23.23 20.43 4.83
CA LYS A 219 23.42 21.52 5.82
C LYS A 219 24.33 21.13 6.98
N SER A 220 24.49 19.83 7.28
CA SER A 220 25.43 19.34 8.30
C SER A 220 26.90 19.51 7.91
N GLY A 221 27.21 19.85 6.65
CA GLY A 221 28.55 19.98 6.09
C GLY A 221 29.22 18.66 5.74
N LYS A 222 28.55 17.54 5.95
CA LYS A 222 29.05 16.20 5.59
C LYS A 222 28.97 15.98 4.08
N LYS A 223 29.83 15.09 3.56
CA LYS A 223 29.92 14.82 2.15
C LYS A 223 28.83 13.88 1.64
N ILE A 224 28.41 14.10 0.41
CA ILE A 224 27.44 13.28 -0.29
C ILE A 224 28.09 12.78 -1.60
N TYR A 225 28.03 11.48 -1.81
CA TYR A 225 28.52 10.81 -3.00
C TYR A 225 27.38 10.07 -3.68
N ALA A 226 27.34 10.08 -5.01
CA ALA A 226 26.37 9.31 -5.78
C ALA A 226 27.08 8.52 -6.87
N TYR A 227 26.63 7.30 -7.11
CA TYR A 227 27.10 6.47 -8.22
C TYR A 227 25.95 5.70 -8.81
N SER A 228 25.96 5.52 -10.13
CA SER A 228 25.08 4.61 -10.84
C SER A 228 25.68 4.16 -12.14
N VAL A 229 25.31 2.97 -12.60
CA VAL A 229 25.60 2.53 -13.97
C VAL A 229 24.74 3.31 -14.97
N SER A 230 23.48 3.62 -14.62
CA SER A 230 22.58 4.40 -15.45
C SER A 230 21.69 5.27 -14.56
N TYR A 231 21.56 6.55 -14.91
CA TYR A 231 20.70 7.47 -14.22
C TYR A 231 19.39 7.70 -14.98
N SER A 232 18.28 7.32 -14.36
CA SER A 232 16.94 7.73 -14.78
C SER A 232 16.62 9.15 -14.27
N VAL A 233 15.51 9.74 -14.69
CA VAL A 233 15.07 11.06 -14.24
C VAL A 233 14.98 11.15 -12.69
N PRO A 234 14.33 10.19 -11.95
CA PRO A 234 14.28 10.27 -10.51
C PRO A 234 15.62 10.00 -9.81
N SER A 235 16.41 9.02 -10.27
CA SER A 235 17.69 8.72 -9.63
C SER A 235 18.69 9.85 -9.85
N PHE A 236 18.67 10.51 -11.02
CA PHE A 236 19.53 11.67 -11.28
C PHE A 236 19.13 12.89 -10.47
N TYR A 237 17.81 13.11 -10.23
CA TYR A 237 17.36 14.17 -9.34
C TYR A 237 18.04 14.06 -7.97
N LEU A 238 18.03 12.86 -7.38
CA LEU A 238 18.65 12.62 -6.08
C LEU A 238 20.19 12.72 -6.14
N ALA A 239 20.80 12.19 -7.20
CA ALA A 239 22.25 12.29 -7.40
C ALA A 239 22.73 13.74 -7.56
N SER A 240 21.88 14.64 -8.09
CA SER A 240 22.24 16.05 -8.30
C SER A 240 22.62 16.80 -7.02
N TYR A 241 22.20 16.30 -5.85
CA TYR A 241 22.58 16.87 -4.56
C TYR A 241 24.01 16.53 -4.11
N ALA A 242 24.64 15.50 -4.75
CA ALA A 242 25.93 15.00 -4.31
C ALA A 242 27.09 15.97 -4.63
N ASP A 243 28.12 15.92 -3.80
CA ASP A 243 29.38 16.66 -4.02
C ASP A 243 30.18 16.02 -5.19
N ARG A 244 30.06 14.69 -5.37
CA ARG A 244 30.63 13.96 -6.49
C ARG A 244 29.64 12.93 -7.02
N ILE A 245 29.50 12.91 -8.34
CA ILE A 245 28.59 12.06 -9.08
C ILE A 245 29.39 11.21 -10.04
N GLY A 246 29.48 9.90 -9.76
CA GLY A 246 30.13 8.92 -10.61
C GLY A 246 29.14 8.24 -11.56
N ILE A 247 29.60 7.92 -12.76
CA ILE A 247 28.89 7.09 -13.73
C ILE A 247 29.82 6.05 -14.33
N ASP A 248 29.28 4.85 -14.60
CA ASP A 248 30.04 3.82 -15.30
C ASP A 248 30.48 4.29 -16.70
N PRO A 249 31.67 3.88 -17.20
CA PRO A 249 32.14 4.24 -18.55
C PRO A 249 31.20 3.84 -19.69
N LEU A 250 30.35 2.83 -19.49
CA LEU A 250 29.31 2.40 -20.43
C LEU A 250 27.92 2.89 -20.05
N GLY A 251 27.84 3.73 -19.04
CA GLY A 251 26.60 4.23 -18.48
C GLY A 251 26.00 5.39 -19.27
N GLU A 252 24.78 5.78 -18.85
CA GLU A 252 24.07 6.90 -19.46
C GLU A 252 23.27 7.72 -18.43
N VAL A 253 23.04 8.98 -18.74
CA VAL A 253 22.04 9.82 -18.08
C VAL A 253 20.84 9.95 -19.01
N SER A 254 19.74 9.31 -18.66
CA SER A 254 18.54 9.26 -19.49
C SER A 254 17.50 10.29 -19.02
N PHE A 255 17.35 11.38 -19.75
CA PHE A 255 16.32 12.39 -19.53
C PHE A 255 15.19 12.22 -20.53
N THR A 256 14.11 11.55 -20.14
CA THR A 256 12.92 11.37 -20.99
C THR A 256 11.89 12.48 -20.85
N GLY A 257 12.06 13.40 -19.89
CA GLY A 257 11.08 14.43 -19.57
C GLY A 257 9.80 13.83 -18.94
N PHE A 258 8.81 14.69 -18.73
CA PHE A 258 7.49 14.28 -18.26
C PHE A 258 6.57 14.04 -19.45
N GLN A 259 5.97 12.87 -19.53
CA GLN A 259 5.12 12.49 -20.66
C GLN A 259 4.08 11.45 -20.25
N SER A 260 3.01 11.37 -21.03
CA SER A 260 2.07 10.24 -20.98
C SER A 260 1.64 9.86 -22.39
N THR A 261 1.35 8.59 -22.58
CA THR A 261 0.82 8.05 -23.84
C THR A 261 -0.47 7.29 -23.53
N PRO A 262 -1.60 7.99 -23.37
CA PRO A 262 -2.87 7.35 -23.08
C PRO A 262 -3.30 6.42 -24.21
N VAL A 263 -3.85 5.28 -23.84
CA VAL A 263 -4.37 4.27 -24.76
C VAL A 263 -5.84 4.52 -25.02
N PHE A 264 -6.26 4.45 -26.30
CA PHE A 264 -7.63 4.66 -26.73
C PHE A 264 -8.27 3.36 -27.17
N TYR A 265 -9.46 3.08 -26.65
CA TYR A 265 -10.15 1.80 -26.86
C TYR A 265 -11.27 1.87 -27.89
N LYS A 266 -11.65 3.06 -28.37
CA LYS A 266 -12.79 3.24 -29.28
C LYS A 266 -12.73 2.34 -30.51
N GLY A 267 -11.59 2.24 -31.20
CA GLY A 267 -11.46 1.37 -32.37
C GLY A 267 -11.59 -0.13 -32.03
N MET A 268 -11.12 -0.54 -30.85
CA MET A 268 -11.34 -1.89 -30.35
C MET A 268 -12.82 -2.15 -30.04
N GLU A 269 -13.48 -1.20 -29.41
CA GLU A 269 -14.90 -1.27 -29.04
C GLU A 269 -15.76 -1.42 -30.30
N GLU A 270 -15.57 -0.60 -31.31
CA GLU A 270 -16.27 -0.67 -32.60
C GLU A 270 -16.06 -2.03 -33.27
N LYS A 271 -14.82 -2.53 -33.27
CA LYS A 271 -14.47 -3.83 -33.88
C LYS A 271 -15.19 -5.00 -33.20
N PHE A 272 -15.28 -4.98 -31.88
CA PHE A 272 -15.89 -6.06 -31.09
C PHE A 272 -17.37 -5.84 -30.80
N GLY A 273 -17.95 -4.70 -31.14
CA GLY A 273 -19.35 -4.39 -30.87
C GLY A 273 -19.62 -4.12 -29.40
N ILE A 274 -18.64 -3.62 -28.67
CA ILE A 274 -18.77 -3.10 -27.32
C ILE A 274 -19.10 -1.62 -27.43
N LYS A 275 -19.99 -1.10 -26.60
CA LYS A 275 -20.34 0.30 -26.59
C LYS A 275 -20.15 0.87 -25.20
N TRP A 276 -19.28 1.86 -25.07
CA TRP A 276 -19.15 2.61 -23.85
C TRP A 276 -20.02 3.89 -23.93
N ASN A 277 -20.97 3.99 -23.01
CA ASN A 277 -21.74 5.20 -22.81
C ASN A 277 -20.96 6.09 -21.84
N VAL A 278 -20.32 7.11 -22.39
CA VAL A 278 -19.46 8.04 -21.64
C VAL A 278 -20.24 9.33 -21.40
N LEU A 279 -20.47 9.65 -20.14
CA LEU A 279 -21.11 10.88 -19.69
C LEU A 279 -20.11 11.66 -18.85
N GLN A 280 -19.79 12.88 -19.23
CA GLN A 280 -18.82 13.72 -18.53
C GLN A 280 -19.35 15.13 -18.25
N ALA A 281 -18.91 15.68 -17.12
CA ALA A 281 -19.00 17.09 -16.81
C ALA A 281 -17.58 17.65 -16.67
N GLY A 282 -17.20 18.47 -17.66
CA GLY A 282 -15.87 19.04 -17.79
C GLY A 282 -15.14 18.57 -19.06
N GLU A 283 -14.82 19.52 -19.93
CA GLU A 283 -14.20 19.28 -21.24
C GLU A 283 -12.73 18.88 -21.22
N TYR A 284 -12.08 18.99 -20.04
CA TYR A 284 -10.68 18.62 -19.80
C TYR A 284 -10.56 17.26 -19.06
N LYS A 285 -11.66 16.54 -18.83
CA LYS A 285 -11.61 15.23 -18.16
C LYS A 285 -11.12 14.15 -19.14
N GLY A 286 -9.80 14.11 -19.35
CA GLY A 286 -9.14 13.30 -20.39
C GLY A 286 -9.41 11.80 -20.31
N MET A 287 -9.67 11.25 -19.12
CA MET A 287 -10.02 9.84 -18.95
C MET A 287 -11.28 9.44 -19.75
N ALA A 288 -12.24 10.35 -19.90
CA ALA A 288 -13.43 10.08 -20.71
C ALA A 288 -13.10 9.85 -22.18
N GLU A 289 -12.04 10.45 -22.67
CA GLU A 289 -11.65 10.40 -24.09
C GLU A 289 -11.09 9.04 -24.49
N THR A 290 -10.51 8.27 -23.57
CA THR A 290 -9.95 6.93 -23.85
C THR A 290 -10.99 5.95 -24.39
N TYR A 291 -12.26 6.15 -24.03
CA TYR A 291 -13.39 5.32 -24.49
C TYR A 291 -14.23 5.99 -25.59
N SER A 292 -14.09 7.29 -25.81
CA SER A 292 -14.94 8.03 -26.76
C SER A 292 -14.22 8.52 -28.00
N ARG A 293 -12.88 8.50 -27.99
CA ARG A 293 -12.04 9.03 -29.07
C ARG A 293 -10.92 8.06 -29.44
N GLU A 294 -10.19 8.37 -30.49
CA GLU A 294 -8.96 7.66 -30.91
C GLU A 294 -7.70 8.48 -30.62
N THR A 295 -7.85 9.74 -30.23
CA THR A 295 -6.77 10.67 -29.88
C THR A 295 -7.26 11.67 -28.84
N LEU A 296 -6.34 12.31 -28.12
CA LEU A 296 -6.66 13.41 -27.22
C LEU A 296 -7.30 14.57 -27.96
N SER A 297 -8.30 15.21 -27.35
CA SER A 297 -8.79 16.51 -27.79
C SER A 297 -7.70 17.57 -27.59
N GLU A 298 -7.86 18.70 -28.32
CA GLU A 298 -6.92 19.81 -28.18
C GLU A 298 -6.95 20.42 -26.79
N ASN A 299 -8.10 20.49 -26.15
CA ASN A 299 -8.24 20.98 -24.76
C ASN A 299 -7.46 20.13 -23.78
N VAL A 300 -7.66 18.81 -23.79
CA VAL A 300 -6.94 17.90 -22.89
C VAL A 300 -5.45 17.90 -23.20
N ARG A 301 -5.06 17.83 -24.47
CA ARG A 301 -3.66 17.89 -24.90
C ARG A 301 -2.96 19.16 -24.43
N SER A 302 -3.59 20.32 -24.61
CA SER A 302 -3.05 21.61 -24.20
C SER A 302 -2.89 21.71 -22.68
N ASN A 303 -3.88 21.23 -21.92
CA ASN A 303 -3.80 21.22 -20.45
C ASN A 303 -2.67 20.31 -19.93
N LEU A 304 -2.58 19.07 -20.44
CA LEU A 304 -1.50 18.16 -20.09
C LEU A 304 -0.13 18.72 -20.43
N LYS A 305 0.01 19.27 -21.65
CA LYS A 305 1.26 19.89 -22.09
C LYS A 305 1.70 21.02 -21.16
N ASN A 306 0.79 21.92 -20.82
CA ASN A 306 1.08 23.04 -19.91
C ASN A 306 1.51 22.54 -18.51
N MET A 307 0.86 21.50 -18.00
CA MET A 307 1.25 20.89 -16.72
C MET A 307 2.64 20.22 -16.81
N TYR A 308 2.90 19.44 -17.87
CA TYR A 308 4.21 18.78 -18.05
C TYR A 308 5.35 19.76 -18.27
N GLU A 309 5.10 20.86 -18.98
CA GLU A 309 6.09 21.94 -19.15
C GLU A 309 6.44 22.59 -17.80
N ASP A 310 5.45 22.85 -16.94
CA ASP A 310 5.71 23.39 -15.58
C ASP A 310 6.47 22.40 -14.70
N LEU A 311 6.13 21.09 -14.73
CA LEU A 311 6.87 20.06 -14.04
C LEU A 311 8.32 19.93 -14.53
N TRP A 312 8.52 19.96 -15.85
CA TRP A 312 9.84 19.90 -16.48
C TRP A 312 10.70 21.10 -16.14
N ASP A 313 10.15 22.31 -16.20
CA ASP A 313 10.83 23.52 -15.81
C ASP A 313 11.24 23.52 -14.33
N THR A 314 10.39 22.95 -13.47
CA THR A 314 10.70 22.75 -12.05
C THR A 314 11.88 21.81 -11.88
N TYR A 315 11.84 20.64 -12.49
CA TYR A 315 12.89 19.62 -12.45
C TYR A 315 14.23 20.17 -12.95
N VAL A 316 14.23 20.82 -14.10
CA VAL A 316 15.44 21.43 -14.69
C VAL A 316 16.01 22.52 -13.78
N SER A 317 15.14 23.34 -13.17
CA SER A 317 15.56 24.39 -12.25
C SER A 317 16.22 23.84 -11.01
N ASP A 318 15.63 22.81 -10.40
CA ASP A 318 16.15 22.17 -9.20
C ASP A 318 17.53 21.54 -9.44
N ILE A 319 17.66 20.74 -10.50
CA ILE A 319 18.93 20.13 -10.88
C ILE A 319 19.97 21.18 -11.22
N ALA A 320 19.62 22.20 -11.99
CA ALA A 320 20.53 23.28 -12.34
C ALA A 320 21.07 24.01 -11.10
N SER A 321 20.21 24.24 -10.12
CA SER A 321 20.56 24.80 -8.83
C SER A 321 21.51 23.89 -8.05
N ASN A 322 21.19 22.59 -7.97
CA ASN A 322 21.99 21.60 -7.24
C ASN A 322 23.40 21.43 -7.83
N LEU A 323 23.51 21.38 -9.15
CA LEU A 323 24.77 21.23 -9.90
C LEU A 323 25.52 22.55 -10.13
N ASN A 324 24.89 23.70 -9.79
CA ASN A 324 25.40 25.03 -10.08
C ASN A 324 25.74 25.25 -11.58
N ILE A 325 24.86 24.79 -12.46
CA ILE A 325 24.96 24.97 -13.92
C ILE A 325 23.75 25.72 -14.48
N GLN A 326 23.86 26.20 -15.72
CA GLN A 326 22.74 26.89 -16.37
C GLN A 326 21.61 25.92 -16.74
N PRO A 327 20.34 26.22 -16.45
CA PRO A 327 19.19 25.37 -16.84
C PRO A 327 19.17 25.00 -18.32
N ALA A 328 19.62 25.91 -19.18
CA ALA A 328 19.70 25.67 -20.62
C ALA A 328 20.62 24.50 -21.02
N ARG A 329 21.63 24.16 -20.21
CA ARG A 329 22.49 22.98 -20.48
C ARG A 329 21.74 21.67 -20.29
N ILE A 330 20.93 21.58 -19.23
CA ILE A 330 20.10 20.41 -18.95
C ILE A 330 19.04 20.26 -20.04
N LYS A 331 18.34 21.35 -20.37
CA LYS A 331 17.36 21.34 -21.46
C LYS A 331 17.99 20.91 -22.79
N ASN A 332 19.15 21.47 -23.15
CA ASN A 332 19.83 21.07 -24.37
C ASN A 332 20.24 19.59 -24.36
N PHE A 333 20.77 19.09 -23.23
CA PHE A 333 21.13 17.68 -23.11
C PHE A 333 19.93 16.75 -23.30
N ALA A 334 18.76 17.08 -22.71
CA ALA A 334 17.55 16.29 -22.80
C ALA A 334 16.87 16.41 -24.17
N GLU A 335 16.63 17.64 -24.64
CA GLU A 335 15.82 17.94 -25.83
C GLU A 335 16.60 17.70 -27.13
N GLN A 336 17.93 17.87 -27.09
CA GLN A 336 18.83 17.66 -28.24
C GLN A 336 19.70 16.40 -28.06
N ASN A 337 19.20 15.42 -27.33
CA ASN A 337 19.96 14.23 -26.91
C ASN A 337 20.70 13.55 -28.09
N TYR A 338 20.03 13.35 -29.23
CA TYR A 338 20.66 12.76 -30.43
C TYR A 338 21.87 13.57 -30.94
N ALA A 339 21.77 14.89 -30.95
CA ALA A 339 22.85 15.76 -31.39
C ALA A 339 23.98 15.75 -30.38
N VAL A 340 23.68 15.75 -29.09
CA VAL A 340 24.67 15.68 -28.01
C VAL A 340 25.43 14.33 -28.07
N ILE A 341 24.72 13.22 -28.10
CA ILE A 341 25.34 11.89 -28.17
C ILE A 341 26.18 11.74 -29.44
N LYS A 342 25.70 12.24 -30.59
CA LYS A 342 26.46 12.24 -31.83
C LYS A 342 27.74 13.07 -31.73
N LYS A 343 27.72 14.20 -31.06
CA LYS A 343 28.90 15.06 -30.80
C LYS A 343 30.00 14.28 -30.07
N TYR A 344 29.63 13.35 -29.19
CA TYR A 344 30.56 12.53 -28.42
C TYR A 344 30.70 11.10 -28.98
N SER A 345 30.33 10.86 -30.24
CA SER A 345 30.51 9.58 -30.97
C SER A 345 29.83 8.39 -30.31
N GLY A 346 28.68 8.60 -29.63
CA GLY A 346 27.92 7.57 -28.94
C GLY A 346 28.33 7.31 -27.49
N ASP A 347 29.33 8.02 -26.98
CA ASP A 347 29.81 7.91 -25.60
C ASP A 347 28.93 8.76 -24.65
N ASN A 348 27.91 8.12 -24.07
CA ASN A 348 26.93 8.78 -23.20
C ASN A 348 27.54 9.27 -21.88
N ALA A 349 28.42 8.47 -21.27
CA ALA A 349 29.08 8.84 -20.02
C ALA A 349 29.96 10.07 -20.20
N LYS A 350 30.73 10.09 -21.29
CA LYS A 350 31.56 11.24 -21.68
C LYS A 350 30.70 12.46 -22.00
N ALA A 351 29.57 12.29 -22.66
CA ALA A 351 28.63 13.37 -22.92
C ALA A 351 28.14 13.98 -21.61
N ALA A 352 27.68 13.17 -20.64
CA ALA A 352 27.25 13.61 -19.33
C ALA A 352 28.34 14.37 -18.56
N LEU A 353 29.61 13.88 -18.59
CA LEU A 353 30.76 14.55 -17.99
C LEU A 353 31.04 15.94 -18.63
N GLN A 354 31.10 15.98 -19.93
CA GLN A 354 31.42 17.22 -20.65
C GLN A 354 30.30 18.27 -20.59
N GLU A 355 29.06 17.82 -20.48
CA GLU A 355 27.93 18.72 -20.26
C GLU A 355 27.74 19.10 -18.77
N GLY A 356 28.58 18.54 -17.86
CA GLY A 356 28.63 18.90 -16.45
C GLY A 356 27.52 18.30 -15.59
N LEU A 357 26.96 17.19 -16.04
CA LEU A 357 25.93 16.46 -15.30
C LEU A 357 26.54 15.53 -14.25
N VAL A 358 27.71 14.94 -14.57
CA VAL A 358 28.45 14.08 -13.64
C VAL A 358 29.85 14.62 -13.43
N THR A 359 30.49 14.22 -12.34
CA THR A 359 31.86 14.67 -11.99
C THR A 359 32.92 13.67 -12.42
N ASP A 360 32.55 12.38 -12.50
CA ASP A 360 33.49 11.29 -12.75
C ASP A 360 32.88 10.26 -13.69
N VAL A 361 33.69 9.80 -14.64
CA VAL A 361 33.44 8.57 -15.41
C VAL A 361 34.46 7.54 -14.91
N ALA A 362 33.96 6.48 -14.29
CA ALA A 362 34.78 5.44 -13.66
C ALA A 362 33.91 4.21 -13.36
N SER A 363 34.51 3.03 -13.25
CA SER A 363 33.84 1.87 -12.66
C SER A 363 33.52 2.13 -11.19
N VAL A 364 32.63 1.35 -10.58
CA VAL A 364 32.27 1.50 -9.16
C VAL A 364 33.50 1.42 -8.24
N ASP A 365 34.42 0.48 -8.54
CA ASP A 365 35.66 0.29 -7.76
C ASP A 365 36.60 1.49 -7.90
N GLU A 366 36.82 1.97 -9.12
CA GLU A 366 37.63 3.17 -9.38
C GLU A 366 37.02 4.41 -8.74
N PHE A 367 35.69 4.54 -8.75
CA PHE A 367 35.03 5.65 -8.09
C PHE A 367 35.19 5.59 -6.59
N ALA A 368 35.05 4.38 -5.98
CA ALA A 368 35.28 4.18 -4.56
C ALA A 368 36.69 4.55 -4.13
N VAL A 369 37.70 4.21 -4.93
CA VAL A 369 39.11 4.64 -4.73
C VAL A 369 39.21 6.18 -4.82
N LYS A 370 38.65 6.78 -5.87
CA LYS A 370 38.70 8.23 -6.09
C LYS A 370 38.06 9.06 -4.97
N ILE A 371 37.05 8.52 -4.29
CA ILE A 371 36.40 9.19 -3.13
C ILE A 371 37.01 8.78 -1.79
N GLY A 372 38.03 7.91 -1.79
CA GLY A 372 38.73 7.49 -0.57
C GLY A 372 38.02 6.40 0.23
N PHE A 373 37.11 5.66 -0.38
CA PHE A 373 36.35 4.60 0.28
C PHE A 373 36.96 3.21 0.10
N ALA A 374 37.88 3.06 -0.87
CA ALA A 374 38.55 1.81 -1.14
C ALA A 374 40.08 1.99 -1.25
N ASP A 375 40.82 0.91 -0.99
CA ASP A 375 42.26 0.86 -1.15
C ASP A 375 42.65 0.87 -2.65
N GLU A 376 43.62 1.70 -2.99
CA GLU A 376 44.03 1.92 -4.39
C GLU A 376 44.58 0.65 -5.09
N LYS A 377 45.15 -0.30 -4.34
CA LYS A 377 45.78 -1.50 -4.88
C LYS A 377 44.87 -2.71 -4.95
N THR A 378 43.98 -2.81 -3.97
CA THR A 378 43.12 -3.98 -3.82
C THR A 378 41.66 -3.72 -4.20
N SER A 379 41.27 -2.44 -4.37
CA SER A 379 39.87 -1.99 -4.55
C SER A 379 38.91 -2.47 -3.46
N LEU A 380 39.44 -2.94 -2.32
CA LEU A 380 38.60 -3.34 -1.20
C LEU A 380 38.11 -2.11 -0.42
N ILE A 381 36.84 -2.13 -0.05
CA ILE A 381 36.25 -1.08 0.79
C ILE A 381 36.96 -1.05 2.14
N THR A 382 37.45 0.13 2.54
CA THR A 382 38.23 0.35 3.77
C THR A 382 37.51 1.19 4.79
N VAL A 383 36.37 1.79 4.41
CA VAL A 383 35.54 2.57 5.32
C VAL A 383 34.48 1.71 6.00
N ASN A 384 34.07 2.08 7.20
CA ASN A 384 32.91 1.48 7.84
C ASN A 384 31.66 1.89 7.08
N THR A 385 30.75 0.95 6.81
CA THR A 385 29.48 1.20 6.15
C THR A 385 28.32 0.67 6.98
N ILE A 386 27.17 1.33 6.90
CA ILE A 386 25.92 0.84 7.47
C ILE A 386 24.78 1.13 6.50
N ASP A 387 23.91 0.15 6.26
CA ASP A 387 22.69 0.37 5.48
C ASP A 387 21.60 1.09 6.32
N TYR A 388 20.59 1.65 5.62
CA TYR A 388 19.55 2.44 6.27
C TYR A 388 18.63 1.62 7.19
N ILE A 389 18.43 0.33 6.90
CA ILE A 389 17.55 -0.56 7.69
C ILE A 389 18.20 -0.80 9.05
N ASP A 390 19.44 -1.25 9.04
CA ASP A 390 20.22 -1.51 10.25
C ASP A 390 20.49 -0.22 11.03
N TYR A 391 20.73 0.89 10.32
CA TYR A 391 20.91 2.18 10.95
C TYR A 391 19.65 2.64 11.69
N ASN A 392 18.47 2.50 11.09
CA ASN A 392 17.20 2.88 11.70
C ASN A 392 16.85 2.08 12.95
N LEU A 393 17.35 0.84 13.11
CA LEU A 393 17.17 0.05 14.33
C LEU A 393 17.75 0.72 15.59
N ASN A 394 18.71 1.66 15.42
CA ASN A 394 19.31 2.41 16.53
C ASN A 394 18.45 3.60 16.99
N TYR A 395 17.42 3.96 16.23
CA TYR A 395 16.58 5.13 16.50
C TYR A 395 15.16 4.71 16.80
N THR A 396 14.86 4.49 18.08
CA THR A 396 13.49 4.26 18.55
C THR A 396 12.85 5.62 18.82
N GLU A 397 11.69 5.88 18.26
CA GLU A 397 10.92 7.07 18.58
C GLU A 397 10.53 7.03 20.07
N MET A 398 10.88 8.07 20.81
CA MET A 398 10.43 8.17 22.20
C MET A 398 8.95 8.53 22.23
N PRO A 399 8.16 7.80 23.04
CA PRO A 399 6.74 8.13 23.19
C PRO A 399 6.61 9.56 23.68
N SER A 400 5.84 10.37 22.96
CA SER A 400 5.43 11.71 23.38
C SER A 400 4.02 11.66 23.96
N GLN A 401 3.71 12.58 24.88
CA GLN A 401 2.35 12.78 25.38
C GLN A 401 1.42 13.35 24.30
N ASN A 402 1.98 13.99 23.29
CA ASN A 402 1.23 14.55 22.17
C ASN A 402 1.70 13.89 20.88
N SER A 403 0.77 13.52 20.03
CA SER A 403 1.06 12.93 18.72
C SER A 403 0.26 13.61 17.61
N ILE A 404 0.86 13.62 16.42
CA ILE A 404 0.18 13.92 15.17
C ILE A 404 -0.18 12.57 14.53
N ALA A 405 -1.46 12.33 14.35
CA ALA A 405 -1.95 11.14 13.66
C ALA A 405 -1.69 11.27 12.15
N VAL A 406 -1.21 10.21 11.53
CA VAL A 406 -1.08 10.13 10.07
C VAL A 406 -2.04 9.09 9.55
N ILE A 407 -2.92 9.51 8.65
CA ILE A 407 -3.84 8.63 7.92
C ILE A 407 -3.42 8.67 6.45
N HIS A 408 -3.14 7.52 5.88
CA HIS A 408 -2.76 7.39 4.47
C HIS A 408 -4.00 7.09 3.62
N LEU A 409 -4.18 7.86 2.55
CA LEU A 409 -5.15 7.64 1.50
C LEU A 409 -4.39 7.40 0.20
N ASP A 410 -4.13 6.12 -0.10
CA ASP A 410 -3.35 5.70 -1.26
C ASP A 410 -4.20 4.86 -2.23
N GLY A 411 -4.07 5.14 -3.53
CA GLY A 411 -4.74 4.42 -4.59
C GLY A 411 -6.16 4.90 -4.92
N SER A 412 -6.95 4.05 -5.57
CA SER A 412 -8.29 4.40 -6.06
C SER A 412 -9.33 4.40 -4.95
N ILE A 413 -10.10 5.48 -4.82
CA ILE A 413 -11.13 5.62 -3.80
C ILE A 413 -12.36 4.80 -4.17
N THR A 414 -12.82 3.95 -3.26
CA THR A 414 -13.99 3.08 -3.47
C THR A 414 -14.80 2.87 -2.20
N GLY A 415 -16.11 2.69 -2.34
CA GLY A 415 -17.00 2.23 -1.27
C GLY A 415 -17.08 0.70 -1.16
N SER A 416 -16.47 -0.03 -2.09
CA SER A 416 -16.49 -1.49 -2.11
C SER A 416 -15.49 -2.08 -1.12
N SER A 417 -15.93 -3.05 -0.33
CA SER A 417 -15.05 -3.85 0.55
C SER A 417 -14.17 -4.84 -0.22
N ILE A 418 -14.30 -4.91 -1.55
CA ILE A 418 -13.43 -5.72 -2.39
C ILE A 418 -12.13 -4.94 -2.58
N LYS A 419 -11.10 -5.34 -1.85
CA LYS A 419 -9.77 -4.76 -1.99
C LYS A 419 -9.15 -5.21 -3.31
N THR A 420 -8.91 -4.26 -4.20
CA THR A 420 -7.87 -4.38 -5.20
C THR A 420 -6.54 -3.93 -4.57
N GLN A 421 -5.44 -4.30 -5.18
CA GLN A 421 -4.08 -4.10 -4.64
C GLN A 421 -3.73 -2.62 -4.28
N SER A 422 -4.56 -1.67 -4.71
CA SER A 422 -4.36 -0.22 -4.49
C SER A 422 -5.72 0.47 -4.33
N ALA A 423 -6.53 0.06 -3.37
CA ALA A 423 -7.84 0.66 -3.12
C ALA A 423 -7.91 1.35 -1.76
N ALA A 424 -8.24 2.65 -1.78
CA ALA A 424 -8.62 3.42 -0.61
C ALA A 424 -10.10 3.20 -0.32
N VAL A 425 -10.42 2.30 0.60
CA VAL A 425 -11.81 1.95 0.95
C VAL A 425 -12.37 2.95 1.95
N SER A 426 -13.50 3.62 1.63
CA SER A 426 -14.05 4.69 2.46
C SER A 426 -14.34 4.26 3.89
N SER A 427 -14.96 3.10 4.08
CA SER A 427 -15.29 2.60 5.43
C SER A 427 -14.06 2.32 6.29
N GLU A 428 -12.94 1.90 5.69
CA GLU A 428 -11.68 1.70 6.41
C GLU A 428 -11.04 3.03 6.81
N LEU A 429 -11.02 4.00 5.90
CA LEU A 429 -10.50 5.33 6.20
C LEU A 429 -11.32 6.03 7.29
N ILE A 430 -12.65 5.92 7.26
CA ILE A 430 -13.52 6.44 8.33
C ILE A 430 -13.15 5.82 9.68
N GLU A 431 -12.96 4.50 9.74
CA GLU A 431 -12.51 3.81 10.95
C GLU A 431 -11.15 4.35 11.47
N LEU A 432 -10.22 4.68 10.56
CA LEU A 432 -8.94 5.28 10.95
C LEU A 432 -9.13 6.69 11.55
N PHE A 433 -10.04 7.50 11.01
CA PHE A 433 -10.40 8.78 11.61
C PHE A 433 -11.02 8.60 13.00
N ASP A 434 -11.92 7.63 13.18
CA ASP A 434 -12.53 7.33 14.47
C ASP A 434 -11.48 6.87 15.49
N ILE A 435 -10.55 5.99 15.11
CA ILE A 435 -9.42 5.56 15.95
C ILE A 435 -8.53 6.76 16.35
N ALA A 436 -8.28 7.70 15.42
CA ALA A 436 -7.48 8.88 15.70
C ALA A 436 -8.20 9.82 16.70
N GLN A 437 -9.52 9.97 16.60
CA GLN A 437 -10.33 10.79 17.48
C GLN A 437 -10.45 10.19 18.90
N ASP A 438 -10.49 8.86 19.01
CA ASP A 438 -10.57 8.16 20.29
C ASP A 438 -9.25 8.14 21.06
N ASP A 439 -8.12 8.48 20.41
CA ASP A 439 -6.80 8.49 21.03
C ASP A 439 -6.51 9.84 21.71
N PRO A 440 -6.48 9.92 23.05
CA PRO A 440 -6.27 11.18 23.77
C PRO A 440 -4.89 11.81 23.53
N THR A 441 -3.91 11.05 23.00
CA THR A 441 -2.60 11.59 22.66
C THR A 441 -2.59 12.32 21.32
N VAL A 442 -3.54 12.03 20.44
CA VAL A 442 -3.67 12.68 19.13
C VAL A 442 -4.20 14.09 19.30
N LYS A 443 -3.51 15.06 18.71
CA LYS A 443 -3.83 16.50 18.80
C LYS A 443 -4.15 17.13 17.44
N ALA A 444 -3.74 16.50 16.35
CA ALA A 444 -4.10 16.86 14.98
C ALA A 444 -3.92 15.64 14.06
N ILE A 445 -4.47 15.74 12.87
CA ILE A 445 -4.39 14.70 11.85
C ILE A 445 -3.67 15.26 10.61
N VAL A 446 -2.70 14.52 10.09
CA VAL A 446 -2.19 14.70 8.73
C VAL A 446 -2.79 13.62 7.85
N LEU A 447 -3.61 14.03 6.88
CA LEU A 447 -4.12 13.15 5.84
C LEU A 447 -3.13 13.16 4.67
N ARG A 448 -2.33 12.11 4.57
CA ARG A 448 -1.39 11.91 3.46
C ARG A 448 -2.11 11.27 2.28
N ILE A 449 -2.12 11.96 1.13
CA ILE A 449 -2.91 11.56 -0.04
C ILE A 449 -2.01 11.29 -1.23
N ASP A 450 -2.09 10.07 -1.80
CA ASP A 450 -1.54 9.73 -3.12
C ASP A 450 -2.60 8.97 -3.94
N SER A 451 -3.55 9.72 -4.52
CA SER A 451 -4.74 9.18 -5.16
C SER A 451 -5.20 10.02 -6.35
N GLY A 452 -5.50 9.37 -7.46
CA GLY A 452 -6.16 9.98 -8.62
C GLY A 452 -7.66 10.24 -8.43
N GLY A 453 -8.23 9.86 -7.29
CA GLY A 453 -9.65 9.94 -7.01
C GLY A 453 -10.37 8.60 -7.09
N GLY A 454 -11.68 8.60 -7.33
CA GLY A 454 -12.51 7.40 -7.40
C GLY A 454 -13.99 7.67 -7.31
N GLU A 455 -14.72 6.83 -6.58
CA GLU A 455 -16.18 6.93 -6.42
C GLU A 455 -16.58 8.21 -5.68
N VAL A 456 -17.57 8.90 -6.21
CA VAL A 456 -18.09 10.16 -5.65
C VAL A 456 -18.60 9.98 -4.22
N PHE A 457 -19.43 8.96 -4.01
CA PHE A 457 -20.04 8.72 -2.70
C PHE A 457 -18.97 8.38 -1.66
N ALA A 458 -18.03 7.51 -1.99
CA ALA A 458 -16.91 7.16 -1.11
C ALA A 458 -16.04 8.38 -0.78
N SER A 459 -15.78 9.24 -1.76
CA SER A 459 -15.04 10.49 -1.55
C SER A 459 -15.78 11.45 -0.61
N GLU A 460 -17.11 11.55 -0.74
CA GLU A 460 -17.92 12.38 0.15
C GLU A 460 -17.99 11.80 1.58
N GLU A 461 -18.05 10.47 1.74
CA GLU A 461 -17.99 9.83 3.06
C GLU A 461 -16.70 10.16 3.80
N ILE A 462 -15.55 10.08 3.11
CA ILE A 462 -14.25 10.43 3.69
C ILE A 462 -14.17 11.93 3.97
N ARG A 463 -14.66 12.79 3.05
CA ARG A 463 -14.69 14.24 3.28
C ARG A 463 -15.48 14.60 4.54
N ARG A 464 -16.61 13.92 4.76
CA ARG A 464 -17.39 14.09 6.00
C ARG A 464 -16.66 13.60 7.25
N ALA A 465 -15.76 12.59 7.12
CA ALA A 465 -14.93 12.18 8.25
C ALA A 465 -13.89 13.26 8.60
N VAL A 466 -13.33 13.94 7.58
CA VAL A 466 -12.49 15.13 7.79
C VAL A 466 -13.26 16.20 8.57
N GLU A 467 -14.47 16.57 8.13
CA GLU A 467 -15.29 17.57 8.84
C GLU A 467 -15.65 17.14 10.28
N ARG A 468 -15.92 15.84 10.51
CA ARG A 468 -16.18 15.35 11.87
C ARG A 468 -14.98 15.51 12.79
N ALA A 469 -13.76 15.22 12.29
CA ALA A 469 -12.55 15.41 13.06
C ALA A 469 -12.32 16.88 13.42
N GLN A 470 -12.51 17.79 12.46
CA GLN A 470 -12.43 19.23 12.70
C GLN A 470 -13.48 19.71 13.73
N ASN A 471 -14.72 19.21 13.64
CA ASN A 471 -15.79 19.51 14.60
C ASN A 471 -15.51 18.94 16.02
N ALA A 472 -14.59 17.98 16.13
CA ALA A 472 -14.12 17.43 17.40
C ALA A 472 -12.80 18.11 17.88
N ASP A 473 -12.52 19.31 17.41
CA ASP A 473 -11.32 20.09 17.72
C ASP A 473 -9.99 19.41 17.33
N LEU A 474 -10.02 18.53 16.35
CA LEU A 474 -8.83 17.92 15.75
C LEU A 474 -8.57 18.55 14.38
N PRO A 475 -7.63 19.48 14.26
CA PRO A 475 -7.25 20.06 12.96
C PRO A 475 -6.79 18.96 11.99
N VAL A 476 -7.21 19.09 10.72
CA VAL A 476 -6.83 18.17 9.64
C VAL A 476 -6.01 18.92 8.58
N VAL A 477 -4.75 18.57 8.44
CA VAL A 477 -3.85 19.07 7.41
C VAL A 477 -3.68 18.03 6.33
N VAL A 478 -3.87 18.40 5.08
CA VAL A 478 -3.59 17.51 3.94
C VAL A 478 -2.13 17.67 3.51
N SER A 479 -1.46 16.55 3.32
CA SER A 479 -0.16 16.43 2.65
C SER A 479 -0.34 15.65 1.35
N MET A 480 -0.30 16.35 0.21
CA MET A 480 -0.41 15.71 -1.09
C MET A 480 0.91 15.06 -1.49
N GLY A 481 0.85 13.78 -1.88
CA GLY A 481 1.96 13.05 -2.49
C GLY A 481 2.13 13.39 -3.97
N SER A 482 2.26 12.39 -4.80
CA SER A 482 2.44 12.57 -6.24
C SER A 482 1.17 12.99 -6.94
N VAL A 483 0.04 12.45 -6.49
CA VAL A 483 -1.28 12.74 -7.07
C VAL A 483 -2.29 12.96 -5.95
N ALA A 484 -3.04 14.04 -6.02
CA ALA A 484 -4.22 14.27 -5.19
C ALA A 484 -5.29 14.98 -6.03
N ALA A 485 -5.98 14.21 -6.86
CA ALA A 485 -6.82 14.76 -7.91
C ALA A 485 -8.26 14.20 -7.86
N SER A 486 -9.19 14.91 -8.47
CA SER A 486 -10.57 14.46 -8.62
C SER A 486 -11.24 14.16 -7.28
N GLY A 487 -11.68 12.93 -6.99
CA GLY A 487 -12.25 12.55 -5.69
C GLY A 487 -11.30 12.78 -4.51
N ALA A 488 -9.99 12.65 -4.71
CA ALA A 488 -9.00 12.98 -3.70
C ALA A 488 -8.91 14.49 -3.45
N TYR A 489 -9.07 15.30 -4.48
CA TYR A 489 -9.16 16.76 -4.31
C TYR A 489 -10.51 17.19 -3.68
N TRP A 490 -11.59 16.47 -3.97
CA TRP A 490 -12.89 16.64 -3.28
C TRP A 490 -12.69 16.52 -1.76
N ILE A 491 -11.98 15.49 -1.30
CA ILE A 491 -11.66 15.28 0.11
C ILE A 491 -10.74 16.40 0.62
N SER A 492 -9.65 16.66 -0.08
CA SER A 492 -8.64 17.64 0.30
C SER A 492 -9.20 19.04 0.49
N SER A 493 -10.20 19.41 -0.31
CA SER A 493 -10.80 20.75 -0.27
C SER A 493 -11.45 21.12 1.07
N ALA A 494 -11.77 20.14 1.92
CA ALA A 494 -12.35 20.35 3.25
C ALA A 494 -11.30 20.52 4.37
N ALA A 495 -10.02 20.30 4.11
CA ALA A 495 -8.98 20.39 5.13
C ALA A 495 -8.73 21.83 5.59
N ASP A 496 -8.22 21.98 6.83
CA ASP A 496 -7.83 23.27 7.38
C ASP A 496 -6.65 23.92 6.65
N TYR A 497 -5.78 23.06 6.09
CA TYR A 497 -4.62 23.50 5.31
C TYR A 497 -4.13 22.40 4.38
N ILE A 498 -3.64 22.78 3.20
CA ILE A 498 -3.20 21.84 2.17
C ILE A 498 -1.77 22.13 1.75
N PHE A 499 -0.88 21.18 2.00
CA PHE A 499 0.47 21.15 1.44
C PHE A 499 0.51 20.28 0.17
N ALA A 500 1.22 20.74 -0.83
CA ALA A 500 1.54 19.98 -2.03
C ALA A 500 3.03 20.00 -2.33
N SER A 501 3.56 18.92 -2.91
CA SER A 501 4.88 18.98 -3.56
C SER A 501 4.82 19.89 -4.80
N PRO A 502 5.90 20.57 -5.18
CA PRO A 502 5.96 21.26 -6.49
C PRO A 502 5.58 20.34 -7.66
N TYR A 503 5.83 19.06 -7.51
CA TYR A 503 5.61 18.00 -8.50
C TYR A 503 4.26 17.28 -8.35
N THR A 504 3.43 17.62 -7.38
CA THR A 504 2.11 17.02 -7.21
C THR A 504 1.22 17.31 -8.42
N ILE A 505 0.51 16.30 -8.91
CA ILE A 505 -0.58 16.48 -9.87
C ILE A 505 -1.89 16.57 -9.09
N THR A 506 -2.63 17.67 -9.27
CA THR A 506 -3.87 17.92 -8.52
C THR A 506 -4.97 18.56 -9.39
N GLY A 507 -6.09 18.96 -8.78
CA GLY A 507 -7.25 19.49 -9.46
C GLY A 507 -8.14 18.41 -10.03
N SER A 508 -8.25 18.30 -11.35
CA SER A 508 -9.17 17.37 -12.03
C SER A 508 -10.62 17.51 -11.52
N ILE A 509 -11.05 18.75 -11.20
CA ILE A 509 -12.40 19.09 -10.71
C ILE A 509 -13.39 18.87 -11.85
N GLY A 510 -13.96 17.66 -11.90
CA GLY A 510 -14.86 17.22 -12.95
C GLY A 510 -15.38 15.83 -12.65
N VAL A 511 -16.48 15.43 -13.31
CA VAL A 511 -17.18 14.17 -13.06
C VAL A 511 -17.26 13.35 -14.33
N LEU A 512 -17.06 12.04 -14.19
CA LEU A 512 -17.17 11.07 -15.25
C LEU A 512 -18.08 9.92 -14.81
N GLY A 513 -19.04 9.57 -15.67
CA GLY A 513 -19.81 8.33 -15.57
C GLY A 513 -19.61 7.49 -16.82
N THR A 514 -19.33 6.21 -16.65
CA THR A 514 -19.17 5.27 -17.76
C THR A 514 -20.00 4.01 -17.53
N SER A 515 -20.62 3.50 -18.59
CA SER A 515 -21.31 2.22 -18.56
C SER A 515 -21.10 1.46 -19.87
N PRO A 516 -20.56 0.22 -19.84
CA PRO A 516 -20.46 -0.59 -21.04
C PRO A 516 -21.79 -1.23 -21.38
N SER A 517 -22.06 -1.41 -22.69
CA SER A 517 -23.07 -2.29 -23.23
C SER A 517 -22.41 -3.33 -24.13
N PHE A 518 -22.79 -4.56 -23.97
CA PHE A 518 -22.28 -5.70 -24.76
C PHE A 518 -23.33 -6.28 -25.70
N GLN A 519 -24.50 -5.63 -25.88
CA GLN A 519 -25.62 -6.10 -26.68
C GLN A 519 -25.18 -6.55 -28.07
N THR A 520 -24.48 -5.68 -28.79
CA THR A 520 -24.01 -5.96 -30.16
C THR A 520 -22.95 -7.06 -30.18
N ALA A 521 -22.01 -7.05 -29.23
CA ALA A 521 -20.96 -8.08 -29.11
C ALA A 521 -21.55 -9.47 -28.85
N LEU A 522 -22.45 -9.58 -27.88
CA LEU A 522 -23.10 -10.82 -27.49
C LEU A 522 -23.96 -11.38 -28.64
N LYS A 523 -24.75 -10.52 -29.31
CA LYS A 523 -25.54 -10.91 -30.46
C LYS A 523 -24.66 -11.42 -31.61
N LYS A 524 -23.60 -10.66 -31.94
CA LYS A 524 -22.74 -10.93 -33.11
C LYS A 524 -21.88 -12.18 -32.92
N TYR A 525 -21.28 -12.34 -31.75
CA TYR A 525 -20.24 -13.37 -31.51
C TYR A 525 -20.75 -14.60 -30.76
N ALA A 526 -21.78 -14.43 -29.90
CA ALA A 526 -22.31 -15.52 -29.10
C ALA A 526 -23.75 -15.89 -29.45
N GLY A 527 -24.45 -15.13 -30.28
CA GLY A 527 -25.87 -15.36 -30.60
C GLY A 527 -26.80 -15.11 -29.41
N ILE A 528 -26.33 -14.41 -28.36
CA ILE A 528 -27.09 -14.15 -27.15
C ILE A 528 -27.82 -12.83 -27.29
N THR A 529 -29.10 -12.81 -26.96
CA THR A 529 -29.93 -11.57 -26.91
C THR A 529 -30.67 -11.53 -25.57
N GLY A 530 -30.86 -10.32 -25.05
CA GLY A 530 -31.70 -10.05 -23.88
C GLY A 530 -33.06 -9.49 -24.33
N ASP A 531 -34.11 -9.81 -23.60
CA ASP A 531 -35.44 -9.21 -23.73
C ASP A 531 -36.01 -8.99 -22.34
N SER A 532 -36.28 -7.72 -21.99
CA SER A 532 -36.67 -7.33 -20.64
C SER A 532 -38.19 -7.21 -20.52
N VAL A 533 -38.77 -7.89 -19.53
CA VAL A 533 -40.13 -7.70 -19.10
C VAL A 533 -40.11 -7.06 -17.70
N TYR A 534 -40.79 -5.94 -17.54
CA TYR A 534 -40.80 -5.20 -16.30
C TYR A 534 -42.17 -4.59 -15.99
N ALA A 535 -42.42 -4.38 -14.70
CA ALA A 535 -43.54 -3.60 -14.19
C ALA A 535 -42.97 -2.47 -13.33
N GLY A 536 -43.39 -1.24 -13.62
CA GLY A 536 -42.77 -0.06 -13.03
C GLY A 536 -41.65 0.49 -13.90
N GLN A 537 -40.52 0.89 -13.29
CA GLN A 537 -39.35 1.38 -14.02
C GLN A 537 -38.45 0.23 -14.46
N LYS A 538 -38.02 0.25 -15.71
CA LYS A 538 -37.00 -0.68 -16.21
C LYS A 538 -35.70 -0.54 -15.40
N GLU A 539 -35.07 -1.66 -15.02
CA GLU A 539 -33.78 -1.62 -14.36
C GLU A 539 -32.73 -0.96 -15.30
N PRO A 540 -32.11 0.12 -14.86
CA PRO A 540 -31.03 0.72 -15.62
C PRO A 540 -29.80 -0.19 -15.61
N HIS A 541 -28.96 -0.12 -16.66
CA HIS A 541 -27.67 -0.85 -16.76
C HIS A 541 -27.71 -2.34 -17.14
N SER A 542 -28.63 -2.77 -17.97
CA SER A 542 -28.51 -4.08 -18.59
C SER A 542 -27.24 -4.15 -19.45
N LEU A 543 -26.41 -5.16 -19.23
CA LEU A 543 -25.28 -5.45 -20.12
C LEU A 543 -25.73 -6.01 -21.47
N PHE A 544 -27.00 -6.45 -21.57
CA PHE A 544 -27.59 -7.11 -22.74
C PHE A 544 -28.40 -6.16 -23.61
N GLU A 545 -28.63 -4.93 -23.13
CA GLU A 545 -29.42 -3.92 -23.83
C GLU A 545 -28.74 -2.56 -23.74
N ASP A 546 -28.78 -1.79 -24.82
CA ASP A 546 -28.33 -0.41 -24.79
C ASP A 546 -29.28 0.44 -23.93
N PRO A 547 -28.76 1.42 -23.17
CA PRO A 547 -29.60 2.32 -22.40
C PRO A 547 -30.47 3.18 -23.33
N ALA A 548 -31.69 3.47 -22.91
CA ALA A 548 -32.58 4.37 -23.65
C ALA A 548 -32.02 5.81 -23.63
N PRO A 549 -32.34 6.64 -24.67
CA PRO A 549 -31.92 8.03 -24.70
C PRO A 549 -32.34 8.82 -23.44
N GLU A 550 -33.56 8.62 -22.97
CA GLU A 550 -34.12 9.27 -21.79
C GLU A 550 -33.35 8.86 -20.50
N GLU A 551 -32.86 7.63 -20.42
CA GLU A 551 -32.01 7.16 -19.34
C GLU A 551 -30.66 7.87 -19.36
N LEU A 552 -30.03 8.02 -20.53
CA LEU A 552 -28.78 8.75 -20.68
C LEU A 552 -28.93 10.23 -20.34
N ASP A 553 -30.06 10.86 -20.71
CA ASP A 553 -30.35 12.24 -20.37
C ASP A 553 -30.54 12.42 -18.86
N ALA A 554 -31.28 11.53 -18.20
CA ALA A 554 -31.42 11.56 -16.75
C ALA A 554 -30.07 11.46 -16.02
N ARG A 555 -29.21 10.54 -16.44
CA ARG A 555 -27.86 10.37 -15.88
C ARG A 555 -26.97 11.57 -16.14
N LYS A 556 -27.10 12.20 -17.29
CA LYS A 556 -26.36 13.44 -17.57
C LYS A 556 -26.74 14.55 -16.58
N LEU A 557 -28.03 14.66 -16.24
CA LEU A 557 -28.49 15.60 -15.21
C LEU A 557 -27.89 15.27 -13.83
N GLU A 558 -27.84 13.99 -13.46
CA GLU A 558 -27.21 13.55 -12.22
C GLU A 558 -25.71 13.92 -12.16
N ILE A 559 -24.97 13.65 -13.24
CA ILE A 559 -23.54 14.00 -13.34
C ILE A 559 -23.32 15.51 -13.28
N MET A 560 -24.18 16.29 -13.93
CA MET A 560 -24.12 17.75 -13.84
C MET A 560 -24.45 18.28 -12.46
N HIS A 561 -25.37 17.64 -11.71
CA HIS A 561 -25.64 17.99 -10.31
C HIS A 561 -24.42 17.70 -9.42
N ILE A 562 -23.81 16.50 -9.56
CA ILE A 562 -22.59 16.14 -8.82
C ILE A 562 -21.46 17.13 -9.14
N TYR A 563 -21.28 17.51 -10.38
CA TYR A 563 -20.27 18.48 -10.81
C TYR A 563 -20.46 19.87 -10.15
N LYS A 564 -21.68 20.37 -10.12
CA LYS A 564 -22.00 21.62 -9.41
C LYS A 564 -21.71 21.50 -7.92
N THR A 565 -22.10 20.39 -7.30
CA THR A 565 -21.79 20.11 -5.90
C THR A 565 -20.29 20.10 -5.64
N PHE A 566 -19.48 19.53 -6.55
CA PHE A 566 -18.03 19.56 -6.44
C PHE A 566 -17.49 21.00 -6.44
N ILE A 567 -17.93 21.81 -7.39
CA ILE A 567 -17.56 23.23 -7.47
C ILE A 567 -17.91 23.97 -6.17
N GLU A 568 -19.12 23.77 -5.65
CA GLU A 568 -19.58 24.38 -4.40
C GLU A 568 -18.74 23.95 -3.20
N LYS A 569 -18.38 22.67 -3.10
CA LYS A 569 -17.49 22.14 -2.05
C LYS A 569 -16.10 22.79 -2.10
N VAL A 570 -15.51 22.87 -3.29
CA VAL A 570 -14.22 23.54 -3.47
C VAL A 570 -14.32 25.03 -3.16
N SER A 571 -15.36 25.69 -3.65
CA SER A 571 -15.60 27.13 -3.36
C SER A 571 -15.66 27.39 -1.85
N THR A 572 -16.44 26.60 -1.14
CA THR A 572 -16.59 26.73 0.32
C THR A 572 -15.31 26.41 1.05
N GLY A 573 -14.70 25.23 0.78
CA GLY A 573 -13.52 24.76 1.50
C GLY A 573 -12.26 25.56 1.24
N ARG A 574 -12.13 26.14 0.02
CA ARG A 574 -10.97 26.98 -0.34
C ARG A 574 -11.24 28.48 -0.24
N ASN A 575 -12.43 28.88 0.13
CA ASN A 575 -12.87 30.29 0.17
C ASN A 575 -12.59 31.01 -1.17
N ILE A 576 -12.96 30.36 -2.29
CA ILE A 576 -12.80 30.89 -3.65
C ILE A 576 -14.21 31.10 -4.23
N PRO A 577 -14.51 32.23 -4.92
CA PRO A 577 -15.81 32.43 -5.56
C PRO A 577 -16.15 31.29 -6.55
N VAL A 578 -17.43 30.90 -6.58
CA VAL A 578 -17.93 29.80 -7.42
C VAL A 578 -17.53 29.97 -8.88
N GLU A 579 -17.67 31.16 -9.42
CA GLU A 579 -17.35 31.50 -10.82
C GLU A 579 -15.84 31.32 -11.11
N THR A 580 -15.00 31.59 -10.11
CA THR A 580 -13.54 31.36 -10.21
C THR A 580 -13.26 29.87 -10.22
N VAL A 581 -13.90 29.08 -9.33
CA VAL A 581 -13.75 27.63 -9.32
C VAL A 581 -14.25 27.02 -10.63
N GLU A 582 -15.36 27.47 -11.18
CA GLU A 582 -15.85 27.03 -12.49
C GLU A 582 -14.81 27.23 -13.61
N ALA A 583 -14.14 28.38 -13.62
CA ALA A 583 -13.08 28.66 -14.60
C ALA A 583 -11.84 27.76 -14.43
N LEU A 584 -11.53 27.35 -13.20
CA LEU A 584 -10.42 26.43 -12.86
C LEU A 584 -10.79 24.96 -13.00
N ALA A 585 -12.08 24.62 -12.99
CA ALA A 585 -12.62 23.27 -13.03
C ALA A 585 -12.61 22.69 -14.46
N GLY A 586 -13.65 21.95 -14.79
CA GLY A 586 -13.79 21.32 -16.11
C GLY A 586 -12.93 20.08 -16.28
N GLY A 587 -12.34 19.55 -15.20
CA GLY A 587 -11.44 18.42 -15.25
C GLY A 587 -9.98 18.77 -15.52
N LYS A 588 -9.61 20.06 -15.50
CA LYS A 588 -8.22 20.51 -15.65
C LYS A 588 -7.32 19.94 -14.57
N VAL A 589 -6.12 19.52 -14.94
CA VAL A 589 -5.06 19.09 -14.04
C VAL A 589 -3.97 20.16 -13.94
N TYR A 590 -3.33 20.22 -12.77
CA TYR A 590 -2.34 21.23 -12.43
C TYR A 590 -1.16 20.60 -11.70
N SER A 591 0.04 21.17 -11.87
CA SER A 591 1.14 20.92 -10.96
C SER A 591 0.87 21.56 -9.58
N GLY A 592 1.58 21.12 -8.53
CA GLY A 592 1.49 21.76 -7.22
C GLY A 592 1.84 23.26 -7.27
N ARG A 593 2.84 23.65 -8.07
CA ARG A 593 3.19 25.06 -8.29
C ARG A 593 2.06 25.88 -8.96
N GLN A 594 1.40 25.29 -9.94
CA GLN A 594 0.24 25.93 -10.59
C GLN A 594 -0.93 26.02 -9.61
N ALA A 595 -1.19 24.93 -8.85
CA ALA A 595 -2.26 24.88 -7.85
C ALA A 595 -2.09 25.93 -6.74
N LEU A 596 -0.86 26.17 -6.29
CA LEU A 596 -0.55 27.25 -5.32
C LEU A 596 -0.94 28.62 -5.90
N LYS A 597 -0.53 28.93 -7.11
CA LYS A 597 -0.87 30.21 -7.77
C LYS A 597 -2.38 30.42 -7.91
N LEU A 598 -3.12 29.32 -8.08
CA LEU A 598 -4.56 29.29 -8.22
C LEU A 598 -5.33 29.18 -6.88
N LYS A 599 -4.61 29.14 -5.75
CA LYS A 599 -5.13 28.97 -4.39
C LYS A 599 -5.89 27.65 -4.17
N LEU A 600 -5.64 26.67 -5.01
CA LEU A 600 -6.15 25.32 -4.84
C LEU A 600 -5.41 24.56 -3.74
N VAL A 601 -4.18 24.97 -3.41
CA VAL A 601 -3.41 24.53 -2.27
C VAL A 601 -2.88 25.76 -1.53
N ASP A 602 -2.47 25.58 -0.25
CA ASP A 602 -2.06 26.71 0.59
C ASP A 602 -0.55 26.97 0.56
N GLU A 603 0.24 25.88 0.49
CA GLU A 603 1.70 26.00 0.52
C GLU A 603 2.36 24.82 -0.22
N LEU A 604 3.58 25.06 -0.74
CA LEU A 604 4.43 23.99 -1.23
C LEU A 604 5.30 23.48 -0.11
N GLY A 605 5.28 22.17 0.12
CA GLY A 605 6.06 21.58 1.19
C GLY A 605 6.02 20.05 1.18
N SER A 606 6.79 19.48 2.11
CA SER A 606 6.89 18.06 2.37
C SER A 606 5.86 17.60 3.41
N PHE A 607 5.79 16.28 3.63
CA PHE A 607 5.05 15.70 4.74
C PHE A 607 5.45 16.29 6.11
N ASN A 608 6.75 16.54 6.32
CA ASN A 608 7.22 17.11 7.59
C ASN A 608 6.76 18.56 7.80
N ASP A 609 6.65 19.34 6.73
CA ASP A 609 6.10 20.71 6.80
C ASP A 609 4.61 20.65 7.18
N ALA A 610 3.87 19.72 6.60
CA ALA A 610 2.47 19.47 6.95
C ALA A 610 2.32 19.03 8.42
N ALA A 611 3.17 18.11 8.91
CA ALA A 611 3.14 17.66 10.29
C ALA A 611 3.49 18.78 11.28
N ALA A 612 4.49 19.59 10.96
CA ALA A 612 4.87 20.76 11.77
C ALA A 612 3.74 21.80 11.81
N TYR A 613 3.06 22.02 10.69
CA TYR A 613 1.93 22.94 10.62
C TYR A 613 0.71 22.41 11.39
N ALA A 614 0.43 21.10 11.31
CA ALA A 614 -0.60 20.45 12.11
C ALA A 614 -0.35 20.61 13.61
N ALA A 615 0.91 20.44 14.04
CA ALA A 615 1.32 20.71 15.43
C ALA A 615 1.10 22.17 15.85
N LYS A 616 1.38 23.12 14.94
CA LYS A 616 1.11 24.53 15.15
C LYS A 616 -0.38 24.82 15.31
N LEU A 617 -1.24 24.26 14.46
CA LEU A 617 -2.71 24.42 14.58
C LEU A 617 -3.24 23.85 15.89
N ALA A 618 -2.69 22.72 16.34
CA ALA A 618 -3.04 22.10 17.61
C ALA A 618 -2.43 22.80 18.84
N ASN A 619 -1.67 23.86 18.69
CA ASN A 619 -0.97 24.58 19.76
C ASN A 619 -0.07 23.67 20.62
N ILE A 620 0.53 22.64 20.03
CA ILE A 620 1.50 21.78 20.69
C ILE A 620 2.92 22.22 20.36
N SER A 621 3.82 22.14 21.37
CA SER A 621 5.23 22.47 21.18
C SER A 621 5.95 21.45 20.31
N GLN A 622 7.22 21.69 19.95
CA GLN A 622 8.05 20.86 19.08
C GLN A 622 8.25 19.40 19.55
N ASN A 623 7.79 19.04 20.75
CA ASN A 623 7.82 17.68 21.30
C ASN A 623 6.54 16.93 20.99
N PHE A 624 6.37 16.47 19.77
CA PHE A 624 5.32 15.55 19.38
C PHE A 624 5.92 14.33 18.66
N SER A 625 5.24 13.20 18.73
CA SER A 625 5.53 12.03 17.93
C SER A 625 4.62 11.96 16.71
N ILE A 626 5.08 11.34 15.64
CA ILE A 626 4.25 11.03 14.48
C ILE A 626 3.72 9.62 14.66
N LYS A 627 2.40 9.47 14.63
CA LYS A 627 1.72 8.18 14.83
C LYS A 627 0.92 7.80 13.60
N THR A 628 1.43 6.85 12.80
CA THR A 628 0.62 6.28 11.72
C THR A 628 -0.53 5.47 12.31
N ILE A 629 -1.75 5.87 11.99
CA ILE A 629 -2.96 5.18 12.43
C ILE A 629 -3.18 3.95 11.56
N LYS A 630 -3.25 2.80 12.21
CA LYS A 630 -3.48 1.52 11.55
C LYS A 630 -4.65 0.80 12.19
N LYS A 631 -5.40 0.07 11.38
CA LYS A 631 -6.46 -0.80 11.88
C LYS A 631 -5.83 -1.91 12.73
N PRO A 632 -6.37 -2.19 13.94
CA PRO A 632 -5.91 -3.29 14.75
C PRO A 632 -6.01 -4.61 13.98
N LEU A 633 -4.91 -5.34 13.91
CA LEU A 633 -4.90 -6.67 13.29
C LEU A 633 -5.86 -7.59 14.03
N THR A 634 -6.70 -8.31 13.29
CA THR A 634 -7.49 -9.41 13.86
C THR A 634 -6.55 -10.47 14.46
N LEU A 635 -7.04 -11.27 15.41
CA LEU A 635 -6.25 -12.35 16.00
C LEU A 635 -5.65 -13.28 14.94
N THR A 636 -6.40 -13.57 13.87
CA THR A 636 -5.94 -14.39 12.75
C THR A 636 -4.82 -13.70 11.96
N GLN A 637 -4.97 -12.40 11.65
CA GLN A 637 -3.95 -11.62 10.94
C GLN A 637 -2.68 -11.47 11.79
N LYS A 638 -2.83 -11.23 13.10
CA LYS A 638 -1.71 -11.16 14.03
C LYS A 638 -0.95 -12.50 14.09
N PHE A 639 -1.69 -13.60 14.17
CA PHE A 639 -1.10 -14.94 14.17
C PHE A 639 -0.38 -15.24 12.84
N ILE A 640 -0.97 -14.88 11.69
CA ILE A 640 -0.33 -15.03 10.38
C ILE A 640 0.92 -14.14 10.28
N LYS A 641 0.85 -12.89 10.74
CA LYS A 641 1.99 -11.97 10.77
C LYS A 641 3.12 -12.53 11.63
N ASP A 642 2.81 -12.96 12.85
CA ASP A 642 3.79 -13.54 13.78
C ASP A 642 4.47 -14.80 13.16
N ILE A 643 3.70 -15.67 12.49
CA ILE A 643 4.24 -16.83 11.75
C ILE A 643 5.14 -16.40 10.59
N LEU A 644 4.75 -15.38 9.83
CA LEU A 644 5.50 -14.95 8.65
C LEU A 644 6.77 -14.17 9.01
N GLU A 645 6.73 -13.35 10.05
CA GLU A 645 7.91 -12.68 10.60
C GLU A 645 8.93 -13.71 11.15
N GLU A 646 8.44 -14.80 11.77
CA GLU A 646 9.29 -15.92 12.19
C GLU A 646 9.74 -16.81 11.02
N ALA A 647 8.96 -16.87 9.93
CA ALA A 647 9.15 -17.79 8.80
C ALA A 647 10.00 -17.23 7.64
N ASN A 648 10.76 -16.18 7.82
CA ASN A 648 11.81 -15.78 6.87
C ASN A 648 12.89 -16.87 6.68
N SER A 649 12.63 -18.06 7.22
CA SER A 649 13.41 -19.28 7.05
C SER A 649 12.85 -20.12 5.88
N SER A 650 13.77 -20.68 5.11
CA SER A 650 13.59 -21.52 3.91
C SER A 650 12.60 -22.70 4.00
N ALA A 651 11.99 -22.98 5.16
CA ALA A 651 11.08 -24.11 5.39
C ALA A 651 9.63 -23.83 4.93
N VAL A 652 9.13 -22.60 5.07
CA VAL A 652 7.73 -22.23 4.72
C VAL A 652 7.57 -22.11 3.20
N LYS A 653 8.62 -21.77 2.48
CA LYS A 653 8.66 -21.70 1.01
C LYS A 653 8.30 -23.04 0.33
N ARG A 654 8.40 -24.17 1.03
CA ARG A 654 8.17 -25.52 0.47
C ARG A 654 6.74 -26.06 0.67
N LEU A 655 5.85 -25.37 1.35
CA LEU A 655 4.56 -25.94 1.79
C LEU A 655 3.33 -25.54 0.97
N GLY A 656 3.45 -24.68 -0.05
CA GLY A 656 2.38 -24.41 -1.05
C GLY A 656 1.07 -23.82 -0.49
N PHE A 657 1.05 -23.22 0.70
CA PHE A 657 -0.17 -22.63 1.30
C PHE A 657 -0.68 -21.37 0.58
N ALA A 658 0.12 -20.78 -0.29
CA ALA A 658 -0.21 -19.57 -1.03
C ALA A 658 -1.38 -19.76 -2.01
N ASP A 659 -1.43 -20.90 -2.68
CA ASP A 659 -2.44 -21.19 -3.70
C ASP A 659 -3.85 -21.40 -3.12
N LEU A 660 -3.92 -21.84 -1.87
CA LEU A 660 -5.21 -22.10 -1.21
C LEU A 660 -5.92 -20.80 -0.80
N TYR A 661 -5.16 -19.80 -0.37
CA TYR A 661 -5.71 -18.50 0.08
C TYR A 661 -6.17 -17.64 -1.10
N ALA A 662 -5.38 -17.58 -2.17
CA ALA A 662 -5.72 -16.86 -3.40
C ALA A 662 -7.00 -17.41 -4.05
N SER A 663 -7.20 -18.72 -3.97
CA SER A 663 -8.40 -19.40 -4.51
C SER A 663 -9.67 -19.09 -3.70
N LEU A 664 -9.57 -18.82 -2.40
CA LEU A 664 -10.70 -18.51 -1.52
C LEU A 664 -11.18 -17.05 -1.66
N GLU A 665 -10.28 -16.11 -1.97
CA GLU A 665 -10.66 -14.72 -2.21
C GLU A 665 -11.32 -14.49 -3.57
N PHE A 666 -10.89 -15.21 -4.60
CA PHE A 666 -11.48 -15.13 -5.94
C PHE A 666 -12.98 -15.50 -5.97
N LEU A 667 -13.43 -16.32 -5.03
CA LEU A 667 -14.84 -16.74 -4.91
C LEU A 667 -15.76 -15.72 -4.23
N LYS A 668 -15.23 -14.63 -3.67
CA LYS A 668 -16.01 -13.55 -2.99
C LYS A 668 -16.40 -12.38 -3.90
N LEU A 669 -16.09 -12.45 -5.20
CA LEU A 669 -16.36 -11.39 -6.17
C LEU A 669 -17.87 -11.28 -6.47
N ASN A 670 -18.54 -10.30 -5.84
CA ASN A 670 -19.84 -9.82 -6.27
C ASN A 670 -19.84 -8.31 -6.48
N SER A 671 -20.31 -7.92 -7.68
CA SER A 671 -20.32 -6.58 -8.22
C SER A 671 -21.25 -5.60 -7.46
N LYS A 672 -20.75 -4.43 -7.06
CA LYS A 672 -21.57 -3.25 -6.77
C LYS A 672 -21.27 -2.16 -7.79
N LYS A 673 -22.30 -1.42 -8.19
CA LYS A 673 -22.28 -0.37 -9.22
C LYS A 673 -21.99 0.98 -8.57
N GLY A 674 -21.15 1.85 -9.17
CA GLY A 674 -20.83 3.17 -8.64
C GLY A 674 -20.55 4.23 -9.73
N ILE A 675 -20.67 5.51 -9.37
CA ILE A 675 -20.25 6.67 -10.18
C ILE A 675 -18.84 7.06 -9.72
N TYR A 676 -17.92 7.21 -10.66
CA TYR A 676 -16.49 7.40 -10.38
C TYR A 676 -16.03 8.82 -10.70
N VAL A 677 -15.18 9.33 -9.82
CA VAL A 677 -14.40 10.56 -10.01
C VAL A 677 -12.94 10.12 -9.94
N TYR A 678 -12.26 10.00 -11.06
CA TYR A 678 -10.93 9.39 -11.15
C TYR A 678 -10.03 10.11 -12.17
N THR A 679 -8.75 10.16 -11.86
CA THR A 679 -7.68 10.56 -12.79
C THR A 679 -6.65 9.43 -12.84
N PRO A 680 -6.39 8.81 -14.00
CA PRO A 680 -5.57 7.60 -14.09
C PRO A 680 -4.06 7.84 -14.04
N GLU A 681 -3.62 9.08 -13.98
CA GLU A 681 -2.22 9.41 -14.19
C GLU A 681 -1.42 9.41 -12.88
N ARG A 682 -0.93 8.24 -12.45
CA ARG A 682 0.30 8.16 -11.70
C ARG A 682 1.45 8.43 -12.67
N LEU A 683 2.23 9.49 -12.46
CA LEU A 683 3.55 9.59 -13.06
C LEU A 683 4.43 8.53 -12.38
N ILE A 684 4.34 7.29 -12.84
CA ILE A 684 5.30 6.26 -12.53
C ILE A 684 6.37 6.37 -13.59
N TRP A 685 7.58 6.60 -13.16
CA TRP A 685 8.74 6.47 -14.04
C TRP A 685 8.89 4.98 -14.35
N GLU A 686 8.46 4.55 -15.54
CA GLU A 686 8.82 3.22 -16.02
C GLU A 686 10.31 3.25 -16.37
N ASN A 687 11.06 2.32 -15.75
CA ASN A 687 12.48 2.08 -16.06
C ASN A 687 12.65 1.46 -17.44
#